data_30781ab61d271b445919f1cc936c3277
#
_entry.id   30781ab61d271b445919f1cc936c3277
#
_cell.length_a   1.000
_cell.length_b   1.000
_cell.length_c   1.000
_cell.angle_alpha   90.00
_cell.angle_beta   90.00
_cell.angle_gamma   90.00
#
_symmetry.space_group_name_H-M   'P 1'
#
loop_
_entity.id
_entity.type
_entity.pdbx_description
1 polymer ?
#
loop_
_entity_poly.entity_id
_entity_poly.type
_entity_poly.pdbx_seq_one_letter_code
_entity_poly.pdbx_strand_id
1 'polypeptide(L)'
;MIKDIINANEKVTLNGKEMSVLRENFPACFRADGSFDITRFSEFLKDKIDISHEGYELKFLGKNYAKMLASLDTETVIVPDEAHNSLPENINSENVYISGDNLDGLKHLLKSYAGQVKCIYIDPPYNTGSDGFVYNDKFNFTVDDLVEKLSIDEEQAQRILDLTNRGSASHSAWLMFMYSRLQLARDLLSAQGAIFISIDDNEKDNLKLLCDDIFGENNFIASIIVQANKRGQTYKQLAKTHEYLLVYVRSEDVVLNELSKAAGAFDKQDSIGEFEERELRNRNPKFGRFNRPNLFYPIYANPNMVDECGYCPISLERSSDFSVEILPLNSEGEESCWRWGTKKLEDNNNPNSMESDIVAKLKTTGEYGVYEKYRKGTYKAKTIWYEDNIIGDLVEEDDDIWEETGVITEQGSKELGLYDMAEAFDFPKPTYLIKKVMQIGGNEDSLFVDFFSGSATSTEAIMSLNSEDNGKRKIIAIQLPENLDTKYENAGKTEKPKVRKVLDFLDSANRPHTLDYVGFERILRAAAKIKEQNSDSTTDLGFKHYTLAEVSQNTLDKIEKFDNSGFITDTTVYDEFGTATVLTTWLVHDNYGFVNKCEMVDFAGYTAYWCENHLYLINPELSEEAIKALVKVITKKIAKKDNCCTC
;
A
#
# COMPACT_ATOMS: atom_id res chain seq x y z
N MET A 1 -0.36 3.73 47.02
CA MET A 1 0.49 3.63 45.82
C MET A 1 0.50 2.21 45.23
N ILE A 2 1.05 1.15 45.87
CA ILE A 2 1.00 -0.22 45.29
C ILE A 2 -0.45 -0.72 45.17
N LYS A 3 -1.30 -0.51 46.17
CA LYS A 3 -2.76 -0.80 46.08
C LYS A 3 -3.45 -0.01 44.96
N ASP A 4 -3.02 1.22 44.72
CA ASP A 4 -3.61 2.08 43.66
C ASP A 4 -3.18 1.62 42.26
N ILE A 5 -1.96 1.09 42.11
CA ILE A 5 -1.45 0.49 40.87
C ILE A 5 -2.16 -0.84 40.61
N ILE A 6 -2.33 -1.69 41.63
CA ILE A 6 -3.06 -2.95 41.51
C ILE A 6 -4.52 -2.69 41.17
N ASN A 7 -5.20 -1.77 41.87
CA ASN A 7 -6.57 -1.37 41.56
C ASN A 7 -6.73 -0.69 40.19
N ALA A 8 -5.68 -0.07 39.66
CA ALA A 8 -5.69 0.48 38.31
C ALA A 8 -5.56 -0.64 37.27
N ASN A 9 -4.69 -1.63 37.52
CA ASN A 9 -4.53 -2.79 36.64
C ASN A 9 -5.73 -3.76 36.66
N GLU A 10 -6.41 -3.92 37.81
CA GLU A 10 -7.67 -4.69 37.90
C GLU A 10 -8.83 -4.07 37.11
N LYS A 11 -8.71 -2.82 36.68
CA LYS A 11 -9.70 -2.11 35.84
C LYS A 11 -9.31 -2.02 34.35
N VAL A 12 -8.14 -2.50 33.97
CA VAL A 12 -7.71 -2.56 32.59
C VAL A 12 -8.32 -3.80 31.93
N THR A 13 -9.43 -3.61 31.24
CA THR A 13 -9.96 -4.59 30.30
C THR A 13 -9.17 -4.53 29.00
N LEU A 14 -9.10 -5.61 28.23
CA LEU A 14 -8.43 -5.72 26.92
C LEU A 14 -8.86 -4.64 25.91
N ASN A 15 -10.00 -3.98 26.11
CA ASN A 15 -10.52 -2.83 25.34
C ASN A 15 -10.27 -1.48 26.03
N GLY A 16 -9.26 -1.37 26.88
CA GLY A 16 -9.05 -0.20 27.75
C GLY A 16 -8.76 1.10 27.01
N LYS A 17 -8.11 1.05 25.85
CA LYS A 17 -7.69 2.24 25.09
C LYS A 17 -8.87 2.88 24.36
N GLU A 18 -9.65 2.09 23.63
CA GLU A 18 -10.84 2.55 22.91
C GLU A 18 -11.90 3.08 23.89
N MET A 19 -12.13 2.35 24.98
CA MET A 19 -13.06 2.76 26.02
C MET A 19 -12.56 4.00 26.79
N SER A 20 -11.25 4.19 26.93
CA SER A 20 -10.67 5.41 27.52
C SER A 20 -10.90 6.61 26.62
N VAL A 21 -10.67 6.48 25.30
CA VAL A 21 -10.94 7.53 24.31
C VAL A 21 -12.42 7.89 24.27
N LEU A 22 -13.32 6.90 24.29
CA LEU A 22 -14.76 7.14 24.36
C LEU A 22 -15.15 7.83 25.67
N ARG A 23 -14.56 7.44 26.79
CA ARG A 23 -14.85 8.03 28.11
C ARG A 23 -14.35 9.47 28.23
N GLU A 24 -13.20 9.78 27.64
CA GLU A 24 -12.62 11.11 27.61
C GLU A 24 -13.44 12.06 26.72
N ASN A 25 -13.83 11.62 25.54
CA ASN A 25 -14.52 12.47 24.56
C ASN A 25 -16.05 12.48 24.70
N PHE A 26 -16.64 11.39 25.24
CA PHE A 26 -18.09 11.22 25.38
C PHE A 26 -18.50 10.75 26.80
N PRO A 27 -18.08 11.46 27.88
CA PRO A 27 -18.34 11.00 29.25
C PRO A 27 -19.82 10.86 29.56
N ALA A 28 -20.68 11.66 28.91
CA ALA A 28 -22.14 11.60 29.09
C ALA A 28 -22.79 10.31 28.54
N CYS A 29 -22.07 9.54 27.71
CA CYS A 29 -22.55 8.27 27.16
C CYS A 29 -22.19 7.05 28.03
N PHE A 30 -21.66 7.27 29.24
CA PHE A 30 -21.40 6.21 30.20
C PHE A 30 -22.45 6.22 31.34
N ARG A 31 -22.92 5.02 31.70
CA ARG A 31 -23.83 4.82 32.82
C ARG A 31 -23.08 4.85 34.16
N ALA A 32 -23.82 4.92 35.28
CA ALA A 32 -23.23 4.95 36.62
C ALA A 32 -22.45 3.67 36.97
N ASP A 33 -22.75 2.54 36.33
CA ASP A 33 -22.06 1.27 36.46
C ASP A 33 -20.78 1.18 35.60
N GLY A 34 -20.48 2.23 34.81
CA GLY A 34 -19.33 2.31 33.92
C GLY A 34 -19.56 1.71 32.53
N SER A 35 -20.73 1.15 32.24
CA SER A 35 -21.08 0.64 30.91
C SER A 35 -21.33 1.76 29.90
N PHE A 36 -20.98 1.53 28.63
CA PHE A 36 -21.19 2.49 27.55
C PHE A 36 -22.62 2.38 27.01
N ASP A 37 -23.35 3.50 26.96
CA ASP A 37 -24.71 3.59 26.46
C ASP A 37 -24.72 3.94 24.97
N ILE A 38 -24.80 2.91 24.12
CA ILE A 38 -24.80 3.04 22.67
C ILE A 38 -26.01 3.83 22.15
N THR A 39 -27.16 3.73 22.81
CA THR A 39 -28.37 4.45 22.41
C THR A 39 -28.18 5.95 22.62
N ARG A 40 -27.66 6.33 23.77
CA ARG A 40 -27.36 7.73 24.08
C ARG A 40 -26.25 8.31 23.22
N PHE A 41 -25.25 7.50 22.87
CA PHE A 41 -24.21 7.88 21.93
C PHE A 41 -24.78 8.13 20.53
N SER A 42 -25.65 7.25 20.03
CA SER A 42 -26.35 7.42 18.76
C SER A 42 -27.23 8.66 18.73
N GLU A 43 -27.96 8.95 19.83
CA GLU A 43 -28.74 10.19 19.97
C GLU A 43 -27.87 11.44 19.97
N PHE A 44 -26.69 11.39 20.62
CA PHE A 44 -25.74 12.49 20.66
C PHE A 44 -25.14 12.81 19.28
N LEU A 45 -25.03 11.83 18.40
CA LEU A 45 -24.53 11.98 17.03
C LEU A 45 -25.60 12.32 16.02
N LYS A 46 -26.90 12.07 16.31
CA LYS A 46 -28.02 12.17 15.38
C LYS A 46 -28.14 13.51 14.65
N ASP A 47 -27.82 14.62 15.32
CA ASP A 47 -27.87 15.97 14.73
C ASP A 47 -26.52 16.44 14.14
N LYS A 48 -25.48 15.61 14.23
CA LYS A 48 -24.12 15.94 13.79
C LYS A 48 -23.64 15.08 12.61
N ILE A 49 -24.38 14.02 12.29
CA ILE A 49 -24.14 13.17 11.14
C ILE A 49 -25.22 13.51 10.11
N ASP A 50 -24.80 14.00 8.95
CA ASP A 50 -25.69 14.20 7.82
C ASP A 50 -26.08 12.81 7.24
N ILE A 51 -27.33 12.40 7.49
CA ILE A 51 -27.90 11.12 7.06
C ILE A 51 -28.59 11.27 5.69
N SER A 52 -28.49 12.44 5.06
CA SER A 52 -29.32 12.84 3.92
C SER A 52 -28.83 12.37 2.54
N HIS A 53 -27.84 11.48 2.45
CA HIS A 53 -27.49 10.90 1.16
C HIS A 53 -28.36 9.68 0.86
N GLU A 54 -29.26 9.79 -0.14
CA GLU A 54 -29.78 8.65 -0.88
C GLU A 54 -28.60 7.99 -1.60
N GLY A 55 -27.80 7.19 -0.85
CA GLY A 55 -26.65 6.49 -1.36
C GLY A 55 -27.03 5.11 -1.89
N TYR A 56 -26.30 4.65 -2.88
CA TYR A 56 -26.29 3.27 -3.31
C TYR A 56 -25.77 2.38 -2.16
N GLU A 57 -26.54 1.38 -1.76
CA GLU A 57 -26.11 0.38 -0.78
C GLU A 57 -25.85 -0.96 -1.45
N LEU A 58 -24.61 -1.44 -1.42
CA LEU A 58 -24.28 -2.78 -1.88
C LEU A 58 -24.82 -3.82 -0.90
N LYS A 59 -25.72 -4.72 -1.37
CA LYS A 59 -26.28 -5.82 -0.60
C LYS A 59 -25.85 -7.16 -1.18
N PHE A 60 -25.21 -7.98 -0.35
CA PHE A 60 -24.87 -9.37 -0.67
C PHE A 60 -25.00 -10.24 0.58
N LEU A 61 -25.15 -11.56 0.37
CA LEU A 61 -25.25 -12.51 1.47
C LEU A 61 -23.95 -12.53 2.26
N GLY A 62 -24.01 -12.32 3.58
CA GLY A 62 -22.86 -12.31 4.47
C GLY A 62 -22.18 -10.95 4.68
N LYS A 63 -22.72 -9.83 4.14
CA LYS A 63 -22.15 -8.50 4.39
C LYS A 63 -22.01 -8.16 5.87
N ASN A 64 -23.09 -8.40 6.66
CA ASN A 64 -23.06 -8.13 8.10
C ASN A 64 -22.11 -9.08 8.85
N TYR A 65 -22.00 -10.32 8.39
CA TYR A 65 -21.00 -11.27 8.89
C TYR A 65 -19.57 -10.75 8.65
N ALA A 66 -19.26 -10.31 7.44
CA ALA A 66 -17.96 -9.73 7.12
C ALA A 66 -17.64 -8.47 7.96
N LYS A 67 -18.64 -7.61 8.21
CA LYS A 67 -18.50 -6.45 9.12
C LYS A 67 -18.18 -6.89 10.55
N MET A 68 -18.87 -7.92 11.05
CA MET A 68 -18.61 -8.49 12.36
C MET A 68 -17.18 -9.04 12.44
N LEU A 69 -16.74 -9.83 11.44
CA LEU A 69 -15.38 -10.37 11.40
C LEU A 69 -14.29 -9.27 11.45
N ALA A 70 -14.51 -8.16 10.74
CA ALA A 70 -13.60 -7.02 10.80
C ALA A 70 -13.57 -6.34 12.18
N SER A 71 -14.67 -6.41 12.96
CA SER A 71 -14.78 -5.77 14.28
C SER A 71 -14.27 -6.63 15.44
N LEU A 72 -14.15 -7.93 15.25
CA LEU A 72 -13.62 -8.84 16.28
C LEU A 72 -12.11 -8.69 16.41
N ASP A 73 -11.60 -8.74 17.63
CA ASP A 73 -10.17 -8.84 17.87
C ASP A 73 -9.61 -10.16 17.32
N THR A 74 -8.29 -10.20 17.10
CA THR A 74 -7.61 -11.44 16.74
C THR A 74 -7.28 -12.26 17.98
N GLU A 75 -7.36 -13.57 17.84
CA GLU A 75 -6.98 -14.55 18.87
C GLU A 75 -5.56 -15.07 18.67
N THR A 76 -4.85 -14.57 17.65
CA THR A 76 -3.47 -14.96 17.35
C THR A 76 -2.44 -14.14 18.12
N VAL A 77 -1.27 -14.71 18.30
CA VAL A 77 -0.08 -14.05 18.85
C VAL A 77 1.00 -13.89 17.78
N ILE A 78 1.90 -12.92 17.98
CA ILE A 78 2.97 -12.59 17.04
C ILE A 78 4.27 -13.26 17.51
N VAL A 79 4.67 -14.33 16.82
CA VAL A 79 5.89 -15.09 17.11
C VAL A 79 7.05 -14.53 16.28
N PRO A 80 8.09 -13.94 16.91
CA PRO A 80 9.25 -13.45 16.17
C PRO A 80 10.16 -14.61 15.76
N ASP A 81 10.70 -14.56 14.54
CA ASP A 81 11.82 -15.41 14.12
C ASP A 81 13.12 -14.81 14.68
N GLU A 82 13.43 -15.14 15.94
CA GLU A 82 14.58 -14.57 16.65
C GLU A 82 15.90 -14.85 15.93
N ALA A 83 16.05 -16.02 15.31
CA ALA A 83 17.27 -16.40 14.60
C ALA A 83 17.48 -15.50 13.36
N HIS A 84 16.46 -15.32 12.55
CA HIS A 84 16.50 -14.46 11.38
C HIS A 84 16.58 -12.98 11.76
N ASN A 85 15.79 -12.54 12.74
CA ASN A 85 15.68 -11.13 13.13
C ASN A 85 16.95 -10.60 13.83
N SER A 86 17.79 -11.49 14.40
CA SER A 86 19.06 -11.12 15.03
C SER A 86 20.24 -11.03 14.07
N LEU A 87 20.09 -11.44 12.81
CA LEU A 87 21.15 -11.32 11.81
C LEU A 87 21.56 -9.85 11.60
N PRO A 88 22.86 -9.57 11.35
CA PRO A 88 23.34 -8.20 11.19
C PRO A 88 22.60 -7.37 10.15
N GLU A 89 22.17 -7.99 9.05
CA GLU A 89 21.40 -7.39 7.97
C GLU A 89 19.95 -7.07 8.37
N ASN A 90 19.37 -7.82 9.32
CA ASN A 90 17.96 -7.72 9.69
C ASN A 90 17.71 -6.94 10.99
N ILE A 91 18.69 -6.91 11.89
CA ILE A 91 18.50 -6.36 13.26
C ILE A 91 18.03 -4.90 13.29
N ASN A 92 18.40 -4.13 12.28
CA ASN A 92 18.01 -2.72 12.13
C ASN A 92 17.00 -2.49 10.99
N SER A 93 16.57 -3.55 10.31
CA SER A 93 15.63 -3.42 9.22
C SER A 93 14.27 -2.92 9.70
N GLU A 94 13.68 -2.05 8.91
CA GLU A 94 12.32 -1.52 9.09
C GLU A 94 11.30 -2.20 8.17
N ASN A 95 11.74 -3.12 7.28
CA ASN A 95 10.85 -3.96 6.49
C ASN A 95 10.37 -5.16 7.33
N VAL A 96 9.11 -5.54 7.13
CA VAL A 96 8.47 -6.62 7.90
C VAL A 96 7.80 -7.60 6.95
N TYR A 97 8.04 -8.90 7.17
CA TYR A 97 7.36 -9.99 6.50
C TYR A 97 6.63 -10.85 7.52
N ILE A 98 5.31 -11.04 7.36
CA ILE A 98 4.45 -11.76 8.31
C ILE A 98 3.90 -13.00 7.63
N SER A 99 4.21 -14.17 8.17
CA SER A 99 3.61 -15.45 7.81
C SER A 99 2.36 -15.68 8.65
N GLY A 100 1.17 -15.56 8.03
CA GLY A 100 -0.10 -15.70 8.74
C GLY A 100 -1.31 -15.35 7.88
N ASP A 101 -2.50 -15.55 8.43
CA ASP A 101 -3.73 -15.07 7.80
C ASP A 101 -3.75 -13.55 7.73
N ASN A 102 -4.15 -13.01 6.59
CA ASN A 102 -4.11 -11.57 6.38
C ASN A 102 -5.20 -10.81 7.15
N LEU A 103 -6.33 -11.43 7.50
CA LEU A 103 -7.34 -10.80 8.35
C LEU A 103 -6.79 -10.57 9.76
N ASP A 104 -6.13 -11.58 10.34
CA ASP A 104 -5.48 -11.45 11.65
C ASP A 104 -4.28 -10.50 11.60
N GLY A 105 -3.47 -10.60 10.55
CA GLY A 105 -2.36 -9.66 10.33
C GLY A 105 -2.83 -8.20 10.28
N LEU A 106 -3.89 -7.90 9.54
CA LEU A 106 -4.48 -6.56 9.46
C LEU A 106 -5.00 -6.07 10.82
N LYS A 107 -5.61 -6.95 11.63
CA LYS A 107 -6.06 -6.62 12.99
C LYS A 107 -4.89 -6.25 13.90
N HIS A 108 -3.80 -7.01 13.86
CA HIS A 108 -2.57 -6.66 14.58
C HIS A 108 -1.99 -5.33 14.09
N LEU A 109 -1.94 -5.10 12.77
CA LEU A 109 -1.42 -3.85 12.21
C LEU A 109 -2.22 -2.64 12.67
N LEU A 110 -3.55 -2.74 12.79
CA LEU A 110 -4.38 -1.62 13.23
C LEU A 110 -4.04 -1.14 14.65
N LYS A 111 -3.52 -2.01 15.51
CA LYS A 111 -3.12 -1.61 16.88
C LYS A 111 -1.96 -0.60 16.87
N SER A 112 -1.07 -0.64 15.87
CA SER A 112 0.12 0.22 15.79
C SER A 112 0.19 1.13 14.58
N TYR A 113 -0.48 0.80 13.48
CA TYR A 113 -0.32 1.50 12.21
C TYR A 113 -1.61 2.12 11.67
N ALA A 114 -2.68 2.22 12.48
CA ALA A 114 -3.92 2.88 12.08
C ALA A 114 -3.65 4.31 11.60
N GLY A 115 -4.13 4.64 10.41
CA GLY A 115 -3.97 5.97 9.80
C GLY A 115 -2.53 6.36 9.42
N GLN A 116 -1.59 5.40 9.33
CA GLN A 116 -0.17 5.69 9.05
C GLN A 116 0.29 5.21 7.67
N VAL A 117 -0.42 4.28 7.04
CA VAL A 117 -0.03 3.68 5.76
C VAL A 117 -0.28 4.65 4.62
N LYS A 118 0.75 4.94 3.82
CA LYS A 118 0.65 5.86 2.69
C LYS A 118 0.12 5.18 1.44
N CYS A 119 0.54 3.95 1.17
CA CYS A 119 0.11 3.21 0.00
C CYS A 119 -0.09 1.73 0.34
N ILE A 120 -1.21 1.20 -0.10
CA ILE A 120 -1.50 -0.23 -0.08
C ILE A 120 -1.55 -0.72 -1.53
N TYR A 121 -0.83 -1.80 -1.82
CA TYR A 121 -0.97 -2.56 -3.06
C TYR A 121 -1.36 -3.98 -2.71
N ILE A 122 -2.35 -4.54 -3.40
CA ILE A 122 -2.75 -5.93 -3.25
C ILE A 122 -3.09 -6.59 -4.58
N ASP A 123 -2.81 -7.88 -4.64
CA ASP A 123 -3.15 -8.79 -5.74
C ASP A 123 -3.96 -9.97 -5.18
N PRO A 124 -5.26 -9.77 -4.86
CA PRO A 124 -6.09 -10.81 -4.25
C PRO A 124 -6.41 -11.92 -5.26
N PRO A 125 -6.90 -13.09 -4.83
CA PRO A 125 -7.39 -14.12 -5.74
C PRO A 125 -8.53 -13.56 -6.61
N TYR A 126 -8.51 -13.89 -7.93
CA TYR A 126 -9.46 -13.33 -8.90
C TYR A 126 -10.75 -14.13 -9.03
N ASN A 127 -10.91 -15.21 -8.26
CA ASN A 127 -12.08 -16.10 -8.29
C ASN A 127 -12.34 -16.70 -9.68
N THR A 128 -11.28 -17.08 -10.39
CA THR A 128 -11.34 -17.65 -11.74
C THR A 128 -11.81 -19.11 -11.76
N GLY A 129 -11.93 -19.74 -10.59
CA GLY A 129 -12.16 -21.18 -10.42
C GLY A 129 -10.91 -22.03 -10.64
N SER A 130 -9.83 -21.45 -11.15
CA SER A 130 -8.52 -22.10 -11.34
C SER A 130 -7.42 -21.50 -10.45
N ASP A 131 -7.69 -20.40 -9.77
CA ASP A 131 -6.78 -19.72 -8.84
C ASP A 131 -6.78 -20.32 -7.42
N GLY A 132 -7.57 -21.39 -7.21
CA GLY A 132 -7.62 -22.09 -5.93
C GLY A 132 -8.34 -21.31 -4.82
N PHE A 133 -9.05 -20.20 -5.16
CA PHE A 133 -9.81 -19.46 -4.17
C PHE A 133 -10.86 -20.35 -3.52
N VAL A 134 -10.76 -20.44 -2.21
CA VAL A 134 -11.74 -21.08 -1.33
C VAL A 134 -11.87 -20.21 -0.10
N TYR A 135 -13.11 -19.88 0.29
CA TYR A 135 -13.32 -19.14 1.52
C TYR A 135 -12.79 -19.95 2.72
N ASN A 136 -11.85 -19.40 3.46
CA ASN A 136 -11.09 -20.13 4.46
C ASN A 136 -11.12 -19.51 5.87
N ASP A 137 -11.82 -18.37 6.04
CA ASP A 137 -11.91 -17.73 7.35
C ASP A 137 -12.68 -18.66 8.31
N LYS A 138 -11.98 -19.27 9.25
CA LYS A 138 -12.53 -20.23 10.21
C LYS A 138 -12.96 -19.47 11.46
N PHE A 139 -14.26 -19.38 11.65
CA PHE A 139 -14.83 -18.95 12.92
C PHE A 139 -15.82 -20.01 13.39
N ASN A 140 -15.74 -20.41 14.66
CA ASN A 140 -16.56 -21.45 15.25
C ASN A 140 -17.93 -20.92 15.70
N PHE A 141 -18.62 -20.14 14.85
CA PHE A 141 -19.97 -19.67 15.13
C PHE A 141 -20.99 -20.77 14.83
N THR A 142 -21.96 -20.91 15.73
CA THR A 142 -23.18 -21.69 15.51
C THR A 142 -24.25 -20.85 14.81
N VAL A 143 -25.33 -21.51 14.35
CA VAL A 143 -26.50 -20.79 13.81
C VAL A 143 -27.06 -19.82 14.85
N ASP A 144 -27.19 -20.28 16.10
CA ASP A 144 -27.73 -19.48 17.21
C ASP A 144 -26.87 -18.24 17.48
N ASP A 145 -25.53 -18.37 17.44
CA ASP A 145 -24.61 -17.24 17.58
C ASP A 145 -24.84 -16.17 16.50
N LEU A 146 -25.02 -16.60 15.25
CA LEU A 146 -25.22 -15.66 14.14
C LEU A 146 -26.62 -15.01 14.20
N VAL A 147 -27.64 -15.74 14.59
CA VAL A 147 -28.98 -15.20 14.81
C VAL A 147 -28.95 -14.11 15.88
N GLU A 148 -28.29 -14.37 17.02
CA GLU A 148 -28.18 -13.41 18.12
C GLU A 148 -27.31 -12.19 17.73
N LYS A 149 -26.09 -12.44 17.24
CA LYS A 149 -25.10 -11.36 16.96
C LYS A 149 -25.49 -10.49 15.78
N LEU A 150 -26.10 -11.05 14.74
CA LEU A 150 -26.43 -10.33 13.50
C LEU A 150 -27.91 -9.94 13.41
N SER A 151 -28.76 -10.39 14.33
CA SER A 151 -30.22 -10.19 14.31
C SER A 151 -30.85 -10.62 12.99
N ILE A 152 -30.45 -11.80 12.48
CA ILE A 152 -30.96 -12.43 11.25
C ILE A 152 -31.77 -13.70 11.61
N ASP A 153 -32.51 -14.24 10.63
CA ASP A 153 -33.22 -15.51 10.83
C ASP A 153 -32.28 -16.74 10.70
N GLU A 154 -32.74 -17.89 11.20
CA GLU A 154 -31.99 -19.15 11.18
C GLU A 154 -31.62 -19.58 9.74
N GLU A 155 -32.50 -19.34 8.76
CA GLU A 155 -32.27 -19.70 7.36
C GLU A 155 -31.11 -18.89 6.79
N GLN A 156 -31.06 -17.60 7.06
CA GLN A 156 -29.96 -16.71 6.65
C GLN A 156 -28.66 -17.09 7.36
N ALA A 157 -28.69 -17.36 8.67
CA ALA A 157 -27.55 -17.80 9.43
C ALA A 157 -26.98 -19.12 8.88
N GLN A 158 -27.84 -20.11 8.60
CA GLN A 158 -27.41 -21.37 8.00
C GLN A 158 -26.82 -21.19 6.60
N ARG A 159 -27.39 -20.32 5.76
CA ARG A 159 -26.85 -20.02 4.43
C ARG A 159 -25.47 -19.35 4.48
N ILE A 160 -25.24 -18.47 5.46
CA ILE A 160 -23.91 -17.88 5.69
C ILE A 160 -22.91 -18.95 6.08
N LEU A 161 -23.25 -19.81 7.06
CA LEU A 161 -22.38 -20.91 7.48
C LEU A 161 -22.14 -21.91 6.34
N ASP A 162 -23.13 -22.19 5.52
CA ASP A 162 -22.96 -23.03 4.33
C ASP A 162 -21.94 -22.44 3.33
N LEU A 163 -21.91 -21.13 3.16
CA LEU A 163 -20.90 -20.47 2.32
C LEU A 163 -19.50 -20.59 2.91
N THR A 164 -19.36 -20.49 4.23
CA THR A 164 -18.06 -20.56 4.91
C THR A 164 -17.55 -22.01 5.02
N ASN A 165 -18.44 -22.97 5.37
CA ASN A 165 -18.06 -24.37 5.62
C ASN A 165 -17.79 -25.20 4.36
N ARG A 166 -18.35 -24.83 3.20
CA ARG A 166 -18.21 -25.59 1.95
C ARG A 166 -17.01 -25.15 1.10
N GLY A 167 -16.22 -24.17 1.56
CA GLY A 167 -15.16 -23.63 0.75
C GLY A 167 -15.70 -23.07 -0.59
N SER A 168 -16.75 -22.26 -0.51
CA SER A 168 -17.43 -21.72 -1.68
C SER A 168 -16.56 -20.74 -2.43
N ALA A 169 -16.42 -20.96 -3.75
CA ALA A 169 -15.84 -20.03 -4.71
C ALA A 169 -16.91 -19.15 -5.37
N SER A 170 -18.00 -18.82 -4.67
CA SER A 170 -19.06 -17.95 -5.19
C SER A 170 -18.69 -16.48 -5.05
N HIS A 171 -19.26 -15.62 -5.89
CA HIS A 171 -19.10 -14.17 -5.78
C HIS A 171 -19.44 -13.65 -4.37
N SER A 172 -20.46 -14.20 -3.71
CA SER A 172 -20.81 -13.81 -2.34
C SER A 172 -19.74 -14.18 -1.33
N ALA A 173 -19.14 -15.36 -1.44
CA ALA A 173 -18.03 -15.79 -0.58
C ALA A 173 -16.79 -14.91 -0.80
N TRP A 174 -16.49 -14.60 -2.06
CA TRP A 174 -15.39 -13.69 -2.40
C TRP A 174 -15.63 -12.27 -1.87
N LEU A 175 -16.84 -11.75 -1.99
CA LEU A 175 -17.21 -10.44 -1.44
C LEU A 175 -17.10 -10.40 0.09
N MET A 176 -17.52 -11.45 0.81
CA MET A 176 -17.35 -11.56 2.26
C MET A 176 -15.87 -11.53 2.65
N PHE A 177 -15.06 -12.33 1.96
CA PHE A 177 -13.61 -12.42 2.17
C PHE A 177 -12.92 -11.08 1.97
N MET A 178 -13.22 -10.38 0.88
CA MET A 178 -12.61 -9.09 0.56
C MET A 178 -13.15 -7.96 1.44
N TYR A 179 -14.44 -7.97 1.80
CA TYR A 179 -15.05 -6.89 2.58
C TYR A 179 -14.35 -6.70 3.92
N SER A 180 -14.16 -7.77 4.69
CA SER A 180 -13.53 -7.70 6.02
C SER A 180 -12.11 -7.12 5.94
N ARG A 181 -11.35 -7.53 4.94
CA ARG A 181 -9.96 -7.10 4.72
C ARG A 181 -9.85 -5.65 4.23
N LEU A 182 -10.68 -5.26 3.29
CA LEU A 182 -10.70 -3.89 2.76
C LEU A 182 -11.21 -2.87 3.79
N GLN A 183 -12.13 -3.28 4.68
CA GLN A 183 -12.57 -2.45 5.79
C GLN A 183 -11.38 -2.09 6.71
N LEU A 184 -10.58 -3.09 7.11
CA LEU A 184 -9.39 -2.88 7.94
C LEU A 184 -8.28 -2.11 7.18
N ALA A 185 -8.09 -2.43 5.90
CA ALA A 185 -7.13 -1.73 5.04
C ALA A 185 -7.44 -0.23 4.91
N ARG A 186 -8.74 0.13 4.81
CA ARG A 186 -9.16 1.53 4.82
C ARG A 186 -8.73 2.26 6.09
N ASP A 187 -8.85 1.59 7.23
CA ASP A 187 -8.53 2.21 8.53
C ASP A 187 -7.00 2.28 8.79
N LEU A 188 -6.21 1.48 8.09
CA LEU A 188 -4.74 1.60 8.06
C LEU A 188 -4.27 2.81 7.25
N LEU A 189 -5.01 3.19 6.19
CA LEU A 189 -4.61 4.30 5.31
C LEU A 189 -4.58 5.63 6.07
N SER A 190 -3.50 6.37 5.88
CA SER A 190 -3.41 7.77 6.29
C SER A 190 -4.43 8.63 5.53
N ALA A 191 -4.72 9.83 6.02
CA ALA A 191 -5.62 10.76 5.33
C ALA A 191 -5.18 11.08 3.89
N GLN A 192 -3.87 10.96 3.60
CA GLN A 192 -3.27 11.14 2.28
C GLN A 192 -2.93 9.82 1.59
N GLY A 193 -3.52 8.70 2.05
CA GLY A 193 -3.22 7.36 1.57
C GLY A 193 -4.01 6.94 0.34
N ALA A 194 -3.47 5.97 -0.40
CA ALA A 194 -4.10 5.36 -1.56
C ALA A 194 -4.00 3.84 -1.53
N ILE A 195 -4.97 3.16 -2.13
CA ILE A 195 -4.95 1.72 -2.34
C ILE A 195 -5.05 1.39 -3.83
N PHE A 196 -4.25 0.44 -4.26
CA PHE A 196 -4.19 -0.09 -5.62
C PHE A 196 -4.49 -1.59 -5.57
N ILE A 197 -5.47 -2.04 -6.33
CA ILE A 197 -5.96 -3.43 -6.28
C ILE A 197 -5.95 -4.01 -7.68
N SER A 198 -5.11 -5.01 -7.91
CA SER A 198 -5.12 -5.80 -9.15
C SER A 198 -6.33 -6.71 -9.18
N ILE A 199 -6.97 -6.83 -10.33
CA ILE A 199 -8.15 -7.69 -10.54
C ILE A 199 -8.39 -7.96 -12.03
N ASP A 200 -9.10 -9.04 -12.35
CA ASP A 200 -9.55 -9.32 -13.71
C ASP A 200 -11.08 -9.18 -13.88
N ASP A 201 -11.57 -9.50 -15.08
CA ASP A 201 -13.00 -9.37 -15.42
C ASP A 201 -13.95 -10.20 -14.54
N ASN A 202 -13.46 -11.23 -13.82
CA ASN A 202 -14.34 -12.09 -13.03
C ASN A 202 -14.94 -11.34 -11.84
N GLU A 203 -14.14 -10.52 -11.16
CA GLU A 203 -14.58 -9.81 -9.94
C GLU A 203 -14.41 -8.28 -10.01
N LYS A 204 -13.93 -7.71 -11.11
CA LYS A 204 -13.68 -6.26 -11.25
C LYS A 204 -14.89 -5.41 -10.87
N ASP A 205 -16.08 -5.76 -11.38
CA ASP A 205 -17.29 -4.96 -11.16
C ASP A 205 -17.80 -5.13 -9.72
N ASN A 206 -17.72 -6.35 -9.18
CA ASN A 206 -18.02 -6.63 -7.77
C ASN A 206 -17.07 -5.88 -6.84
N LEU A 207 -15.77 -5.90 -7.13
CA LEU A 207 -14.75 -5.17 -6.38
C LEU A 207 -14.98 -3.66 -6.42
N LYS A 208 -15.33 -3.12 -7.61
CA LYS A 208 -15.63 -1.69 -7.77
C LYS A 208 -16.76 -1.26 -6.83
N LEU A 209 -17.88 -2.00 -6.85
CA LEU A 209 -19.03 -1.74 -5.99
C LEU A 209 -18.69 -1.91 -4.49
N LEU A 210 -17.87 -2.91 -4.16
CA LEU A 210 -17.39 -3.14 -2.80
C LEU A 210 -16.54 -1.97 -2.29
N CYS A 211 -15.62 -1.49 -3.12
CA CYS A 211 -14.77 -0.35 -2.79
C CYS A 211 -15.56 0.95 -2.71
N ASP A 212 -16.59 1.16 -3.53
CA ASP A 212 -17.49 2.31 -3.43
C ASP A 212 -18.21 2.33 -2.06
N ASP A 213 -18.68 1.16 -1.59
CA ASP A 213 -19.34 1.01 -0.27
C ASP A 213 -18.35 1.26 0.90
N ILE A 214 -17.08 0.88 0.76
CA ILE A 214 -16.06 0.98 1.83
C ILE A 214 -15.35 2.33 1.81
N PHE A 215 -14.82 2.74 0.66
CA PHE A 215 -13.99 3.95 0.53
C PHE A 215 -14.81 5.19 0.15
N GLY A 216 -15.99 5.02 -0.45
CA GLY A 216 -16.84 6.06 -1.03
C GLY A 216 -16.60 6.26 -2.53
N GLU A 217 -17.68 6.47 -3.31
CA GLU A 217 -17.61 6.68 -4.77
C GLU A 217 -16.71 7.86 -5.16
N ASN A 218 -16.76 8.95 -4.40
CA ASN A 218 -15.98 10.16 -4.66
C ASN A 218 -14.46 9.93 -4.53
N ASN A 219 -14.05 8.89 -3.83
CA ASN A 219 -12.65 8.53 -3.63
C ASN A 219 -12.11 7.57 -4.70
N PHE A 220 -12.93 7.22 -5.69
CA PHE A 220 -12.48 6.47 -6.85
C PHE A 220 -11.66 7.35 -7.80
N ILE A 221 -10.43 6.94 -8.10
CA ILE A 221 -9.54 7.68 -9.00
C ILE A 221 -9.60 7.13 -10.42
N ALA A 222 -9.38 5.82 -10.59
CA ALA A 222 -9.31 5.20 -11.91
C ALA A 222 -9.43 3.67 -11.84
N SER A 223 -9.83 3.09 -12.98
CA SER A 223 -9.60 1.70 -13.35
C SER A 223 -8.54 1.70 -14.45
N ILE A 224 -7.31 1.39 -14.09
CA ILE A 224 -6.19 1.35 -15.02
C ILE A 224 -6.23 0.01 -15.74
N ILE A 225 -6.11 0.02 -17.07
CA ILE A 225 -5.99 -1.17 -17.90
C ILE A 225 -4.51 -1.53 -17.96
N VAL A 226 -4.16 -2.74 -17.52
CA VAL A 226 -2.79 -3.25 -17.52
C VAL A 226 -2.71 -4.43 -18.48
N GLN A 227 -1.81 -4.36 -19.44
CA GLN A 227 -1.58 -5.47 -20.35
C GLN A 227 -0.95 -6.65 -19.61
N ALA A 228 -1.65 -7.76 -19.52
CA ALA A 228 -1.17 -8.98 -18.89
C ALA A 228 -0.44 -9.92 -19.86
N ASN A 229 -0.87 -9.95 -21.12
CA ASN A 229 -0.33 -10.85 -22.14
C ASN A 229 -0.41 -10.22 -23.55
N LYS A 230 0.70 -10.21 -24.29
CA LYS A 230 0.76 -9.68 -25.67
C LYS A 230 -0.07 -10.49 -26.67
N ARG A 231 -0.11 -11.82 -26.53
CA ARG A 231 -0.74 -12.73 -27.51
C ARG A 231 -2.22 -12.93 -27.27
N GLY A 232 -2.70 -12.67 -26.03
CA GLY A 232 -4.04 -12.98 -25.59
C GLY A 232 -4.30 -14.49 -25.44
N GLN A 233 -5.23 -14.80 -24.55
CA GLN A 233 -5.76 -16.17 -24.41
C GLN A 233 -6.95 -16.35 -25.35
N THR A 234 -6.83 -17.22 -26.34
CA THR A 234 -7.81 -17.42 -27.42
C THR A 234 -8.90 -18.45 -27.12
N TYR A 235 -9.13 -18.77 -25.84
CA TYR A 235 -10.12 -19.81 -25.45
C TYR A 235 -11.57 -19.37 -25.55
N LYS A 236 -11.84 -18.08 -25.79
CA LYS A 236 -13.17 -17.52 -25.98
C LYS A 236 -13.27 -16.79 -27.32
N GLN A 237 -14.41 -16.13 -27.58
CA GLN A 237 -14.65 -15.39 -28.83
C GLN A 237 -13.68 -14.21 -29.05
N LEU A 238 -13.17 -13.63 -27.96
CA LEU A 238 -12.17 -12.57 -27.99
C LEU A 238 -10.94 -12.99 -27.19
N ALA A 239 -9.75 -12.62 -27.67
CA ALA A 239 -8.51 -12.83 -26.96
C ALA A 239 -8.38 -11.84 -25.79
N LYS A 240 -8.27 -12.37 -24.56
CA LYS A 240 -8.06 -11.57 -23.37
C LYS A 240 -6.59 -11.21 -23.24
N THR A 241 -6.27 -9.93 -23.20
CA THR A 241 -4.89 -9.41 -23.18
C THR A 241 -4.56 -8.58 -21.95
N HIS A 242 -5.55 -8.24 -21.10
CA HIS A 242 -5.38 -7.29 -20.02
C HIS A 242 -6.04 -7.75 -18.72
N GLU A 243 -5.64 -7.11 -17.65
CA GLU A 243 -6.24 -7.08 -16.33
C GLU A 243 -6.44 -5.61 -15.91
N TYR A 244 -6.97 -5.38 -14.72
CA TYR A 244 -7.25 -4.05 -14.21
C TYR A 244 -6.49 -3.78 -12.93
N LEU A 245 -6.20 -2.50 -12.69
CA LEU A 245 -5.72 -1.99 -11.42
C LEU A 245 -6.70 -0.91 -10.96
N LEU A 246 -7.51 -1.21 -9.94
CA LEU A 246 -8.44 -0.26 -9.34
C LEU A 246 -7.69 0.63 -8.36
N VAL A 247 -7.95 1.94 -8.41
CA VAL A 247 -7.28 2.94 -7.58
C VAL A 247 -8.32 3.72 -6.79
N TYR A 248 -8.19 3.68 -5.47
CA TYR A 248 -8.96 4.46 -4.52
C TYR A 248 -8.05 5.26 -3.60
N VAL A 249 -8.55 6.39 -3.12
CA VAL A 249 -7.86 7.23 -2.13
C VAL A 249 -8.66 7.26 -0.83
N ARG A 250 -7.99 7.64 0.28
CA ARG A 250 -8.63 7.73 1.59
C ARG A 250 -9.57 8.92 1.72
N SER A 251 -9.29 10.02 1.02
CA SER A 251 -10.08 11.25 0.98
C SER A 251 -9.94 11.96 -0.37
N GLU A 252 -10.89 12.82 -0.73
CA GLU A 252 -10.90 13.58 -2.00
C GLU A 252 -9.73 14.56 -2.14
N ASP A 253 -9.08 14.93 -1.04
CA ASP A 253 -7.93 15.85 -1.04
C ASP A 253 -6.60 15.17 -1.41
N VAL A 254 -6.59 13.85 -1.62
CA VAL A 254 -5.38 13.11 -1.97
C VAL A 254 -4.97 13.40 -3.40
N VAL A 255 -3.72 13.81 -3.58
CA VAL A 255 -3.11 13.96 -4.90
C VAL A 255 -2.05 12.88 -5.09
N LEU A 256 -2.23 12.05 -6.11
CA LEU A 256 -1.25 11.03 -6.50
C LEU A 256 -0.04 11.70 -7.15
N ASN A 257 1.14 11.08 -6.98
CA ASN A 257 2.39 11.63 -7.51
C ASN A 257 2.43 11.55 -9.04
N GLU A 258 3.10 12.52 -9.64
CA GLU A 258 3.55 12.42 -11.02
C GLU A 258 4.81 11.56 -11.10
N LEU A 259 4.97 10.82 -12.19
CA LEU A 259 6.18 10.03 -12.46
C LEU A 259 7.28 10.89 -13.05
N SER A 260 8.53 10.59 -12.70
CA SER A 260 9.69 11.23 -13.29
C SER A 260 9.93 10.72 -14.71
N LYS A 261 10.31 11.61 -15.62
CA LYS A 261 10.78 11.21 -16.95
C LYS A 261 12.11 10.45 -16.83
N ALA A 262 12.35 9.54 -17.77
CA ALA A 262 13.61 8.80 -17.81
C ALA A 262 14.82 9.74 -17.92
N ALA A 263 15.96 9.30 -17.40
CA ALA A 263 17.22 10.02 -17.59
C ALA A 263 17.51 10.15 -19.11
N GLY A 264 17.84 11.36 -19.56
CA GLY A 264 18.07 11.64 -20.98
C GLY A 264 16.78 11.89 -21.80
N ALA A 265 15.63 12.03 -21.15
CA ALA A 265 14.37 12.41 -21.83
C ALA A 265 14.42 13.84 -22.42
N PHE A 266 15.39 14.63 -22.01
CA PHE A 266 15.66 15.95 -22.58
C PHE A 266 16.90 15.87 -23.48
N ASP A 267 16.74 16.32 -24.72
CA ASP A 267 17.81 16.32 -25.75
C ASP A 267 18.66 17.58 -25.75
N LYS A 268 18.25 18.61 -24.97
CA LYS A 268 18.88 19.93 -24.95
C LYS A 268 19.07 20.42 -23.51
N GLN A 269 20.09 21.29 -23.36
CA GLN A 269 20.43 21.94 -22.11
C GLN A 269 20.82 23.39 -22.33
N ASP A 270 20.47 24.27 -21.41
CA ASP A 270 20.99 25.63 -21.29
C ASP A 270 21.41 25.94 -19.84
N SER A 271 21.70 27.22 -19.53
CA SER A 271 22.12 27.64 -18.18
C SER A 271 21.06 27.42 -17.08
N ILE A 272 19.77 27.30 -17.45
CA ILE A 272 18.66 27.07 -16.52
C ILE A 272 18.53 25.58 -16.22
N GLY A 273 18.81 24.69 -17.20
CA GLY A 273 18.72 23.26 -17.06
C GLY A 273 18.35 22.54 -18.37
N GLU A 274 18.07 21.25 -18.26
CA GLU A 274 17.65 20.42 -19.40
C GLU A 274 16.23 20.75 -19.86
N PHE A 275 15.96 20.63 -21.16
CA PHE A 275 14.67 20.89 -21.77
C PHE A 275 14.45 20.12 -23.08
N GLU A 276 13.18 19.99 -23.43
CA GLU A 276 12.68 19.51 -24.71
C GLU A 276 12.17 20.72 -25.52
N GLU A 277 12.50 20.77 -26.82
CA GLU A 277 12.01 21.81 -27.73
C GLU A 277 10.62 21.44 -28.25
N ARG A 278 9.60 22.24 -27.90
CA ARG A 278 8.24 22.06 -28.36
C ARG A 278 7.74 23.23 -29.15
N GLU A 279 7.28 23.02 -30.41
CA GLU A 279 6.70 24.09 -31.21
C GLU A 279 5.50 24.73 -30.48
N LEU A 280 5.45 26.07 -30.38
CA LEU A 280 4.36 26.78 -29.71
C LEU A 280 3.07 26.76 -30.52
N ARG A 281 3.15 26.60 -31.83
CA ARG A 281 1.98 26.47 -32.71
C ARG A 281 1.20 25.19 -32.38
N ASN A 282 -0.11 25.31 -32.31
CA ASN A 282 -0.98 24.16 -32.15
C ASN A 282 -1.08 23.41 -33.50
N ARG A 283 -0.61 22.18 -33.55
CA ARG A 283 -0.61 21.36 -34.78
C ARG A 283 -1.96 20.68 -35.05
N ASN A 284 -2.86 20.64 -34.05
CA ASN A 284 -4.16 19.99 -34.22
C ASN A 284 -5.08 20.84 -35.12
N PRO A 285 -5.51 20.33 -36.29
CA PRO A 285 -6.30 21.07 -37.25
C PRO A 285 -7.72 21.43 -36.76
N LYS A 286 -8.17 20.84 -35.65
CA LYS A 286 -9.42 21.21 -35.00
C LYS A 286 -9.35 22.58 -34.30
N PHE A 287 -8.15 23.13 -34.11
CA PHE A 287 -7.92 24.41 -33.44
C PHE A 287 -7.23 25.40 -34.37
N GLY A 288 -7.82 26.56 -34.51
CA GLY A 288 -7.28 27.66 -35.33
C GLY A 288 -7.92 28.97 -34.95
N ARG A 289 -7.58 30.05 -35.70
CA ARG A 289 -8.17 31.36 -35.48
C ARG A 289 -9.69 31.34 -35.49
N PHE A 290 -10.31 30.45 -36.28
CA PHE A 290 -11.78 30.36 -36.44
C PHE A 290 -12.52 30.00 -35.15
N ASN A 291 -11.90 29.25 -34.22
CA ASN A 291 -12.48 28.89 -32.93
C ASN A 291 -11.67 29.33 -31.71
N ARG A 292 -10.44 29.82 -31.93
CA ARG A 292 -9.55 30.34 -30.89
C ARG A 292 -8.90 31.69 -31.30
N PRO A 293 -9.68 32.72 -31.59
CA PRO A 293 -9.16 33.98 -32.13
C PRO A 293 -8.18 34.69 -31.18
N ASN A 294 -8.34 34.55 -29.87
CA ASN A 294 -7.47 35.16 -28.87
C ASN A 294 -6.07 34.47 -28.77
N LEU A 295 -5.91 33.32 -29.41
CA LEU A 295 -4.63 32.61 -29.51
C LEU A 295 -3.97 32.80 -30.88
N PHE A 296 -4.53 33.68 -31.72
CA PHE A 296 -3.94 34.09 -32.99
C PHE A 296 -3.45 35.55 -32.89
N TYR A 297 -2.18 35.71 -32.61
CA TYR A 297 -1.52 37.03 -32.46
C TYR A 297 -0.10 36.96 -32.99
N PRO A 298 0.49 38.09 -33.44
CA PRO A 298 1.88 38.13 -33.89
C PRO A 298 2.86 38.01 -32.72
N ILE A 299 3.95 37.32 -32.98
CA ILE A 299 5.15 37.29 -32.13
C ILE A 299 6.30 37.78 -32.97
N TYR A 300 7.19 38.63 -32.41
CA TYR A 300 8.30 39.25 -33.13
C TYR A 300 9.60 38.68 -32.62
N ALA A 301 10.47 38.18 -33.53
CA ALA A 301 11.80 37.67 -33.20
C ALA A 301 12.89 38.71 -33.48
N ASN A 302 13.97 38.66 -32.69
CA ASN A 302 15.18 39.44 -32.89
C ASN A 302 16.22 38.60 -33.67
N PRO A 303 16.35 38.76 -34.99
CA PRO A 303 17.25 37.95 -35.80
C PRO A 303 18.74 38.31 -35.59
N ASN A 304 19.05 39.41 -34.89
CA ASN A 304 20.42 39.87 -34.65
C ASN A 304 21.01 39.29 -33.36
N MET A 305 20.20 38.68 -32.52
CA MET A 305 20.62 38.10 -31.26
C MET A 305 20.30 36.58 -31.29
N VAL A 306 21.26 35.79 -31.78
CA VAL A 306 21.10 34.33 -31.98
C VAL A 306 22.19 33.61 -31.18
N ASP A 307 21.83 32.61 -30.42
CA ASP A 307 22.76 31.76 -29.69
C ASP A 307 23.36 30.63 -30.55
N GLU A 308 24.24 29.83 -29.94
CA GLU A 308 24.92 28.71 -30.62
C GLU A 308 23.93 27.60 -31.08
N CYS A 309 22.75 27.50 -30.44
CA CYS A 309 21.68 26.54 -30.77
C CYS A 309 20.71 27.10 -31.82
N GLY A 310 20.89 28.35 -32.25
CA GLY A 310 20.04 29.03 -33.24
C GLY A 310 18.79 29.67 -32.66
N TYR A 311 18.68 29.79 -31.32
CA TYR A 311 17.57 30.48 -30.68
C TYR A 311 17.78 31.97 -30.65
N CYS A 312 16.70 32.74 -30.79
CA CYS A 312 16.66 34.17 -30.64
C CYS A 312 15.49 34.61 -29.73
N PRO A 313 15.63 35.72 -28.99
CA PRO A 313 14.58 36.21 -28.11
C PRO A 313 13.38 36.72 -28.91
N ILE A 314 12.24 36.75 -28.25
CA ILE A 314 10.97 37.18 -28.82
C ILE A 314 10.35 38.33 -28.03
N SER A 315 9.45 39.07 -28.68
CA SER A 315 8.61 40.10 -28.06
C SER A 315 7.19 40.06 -28.63
N LEU A 316 6.22 40.52 -27.87
CA LEU A 316 4.87 40.83 -28.37
C LEU A 316 4.79 42.19 -29.05
N GLU A 317 5.78 43.06 -28.83
CA GLU A 317 5.84 44.37 -29.42
C GLU A 317 6.87 44.42 -30.57
N ARG A 318 6.46 44.95 -31.70
CA ARG A 318 7.37 45.16 -32.84
C ARG A 318 8.32 46.34 -32.57
N SER A 319 9.60 46.14 -32.83
CA SER A 319 10.63 47.17 -32.73
C SER A 319 11.67 47.03 -33.83
N SER A 320 12.70 47.91 -33.85
CA SER A 320 13.85 47.79 -34.77
C SER A 320 14.61 46.48 -34.57
N ASP A 321 14.68 46.00 -33.33
CA ASP A 321 15.39 44.78 -32.96
C ASP A 321 14.52 43.55 -33.14
N PHE A 322 13.26 43.64 -32.77
CA PHE A 322 12.24 42.59 -32.96
C PHE A 322 11.47 42.82 -34.28
N SER A 323 12.17 42.58 -35.38
CA SER A 323 11.71 42.96 -36.72
C SER A 323 10.99 41.84 -37.49
N VAL A 324 11.20 40.57 -37.11
CA VAL A 324 10.64 39.41 -37.79
C VAL A 324 9.31 39.04 -37.18
N GLU A 325 8.23 39.19 -37.93
CA GLU A 325 6.89 38.81 -37.54
C GLU A 325 6.65 37.32 -37.77
N ILE A 326 6.15 36.62 -36.75
CA ILE A 326 5.80 35.19 -36.78
C ILE A 326 4.33 35.04 -36.42
N LEU A 327 3.57 34.41 -37.30
CA LEU A 327 2.19 34.04 -37.10
C LEU A 327 2.05 32.53 -37.00
N PRO A 328 1.04 31.99 -36.28
CA PRO A 328 0.82 30.55 -36.16
C PRO A 328 0.16 29.98 -37.42
N LEU A 329 0.90 29.92 -38.51
CA LEU A 329 0.48 29.34 -39.77
C LEU A 329 0.91 27.88 -39.86
N ASN A 330 0.05 27.01 -40.43
CA ASN A 330 0.43 25.63 -40.73
C ASN A 330 1.37 25.55 -41.95
N SER A 331 1.78 24.34 -42.35
CA SER A 331 2.64 24.08 -43.51
C SER A 331 2.04 24.51 -44.86
N GLU A 332 0.73 24.69 -44.92
CA GLU A 332 -0.03 25.10 -46.11
C GLU A 332 -0.31 26.62 -46.10
N GLY A 333 0.15 27.35 -45.07
CA GLY A 333 -0.09 28.77 -44.89
C GLY A 333 -1.43 29.15 -44.31
N GLU A 334 -2.18 28.17 -43.76
CA GLU A 334 -3.49 28.40 -43.16
C GLU A 334 -3.36 28.85 -41.69
N GLU A 335 -4.38 29.60 -41.21
CA GLU A 335 -4.40 30.19 -39.87
C GLU A 335 -4.69 29.13 -38.79
N SER A 336 -3.65 28.69 -38.09
CA SER A 336 -3.72 27.87 -36.87
C SER A 336 -3.89 28.78 -35.62
N CYS A 337 -3.37 28.39 -34.47
CA CYS A 337 -3.33 29.20 -33.26
C CYS A 337 -2.09 28.83 -32.40
N TRP A 338 -1.70 29.71 -31.47
CA TRP A 338 -0.71 29.36 -30.47
C TRP A 338 -1.32 28.45 -29.36
N ARG A 339 -0.47 27.69 -28.66
CA ARG A 339 -0.87 26.93 -27.46
C ARG A 339 -1.00 27.83 -26.23
N TRP A 340 -0.31 28.98 -26.22
CA TRP A 340 -0.31 29.93 -25.11
C TRP A 340 -1.04 31.22 -25.46
N GLY A 341 -1.69 31.82 -24.46
CA GLY A 341 -2.19 33.20 -24.56
C GLY A 341 -1.07 34.20 -24.24
N THR A 342 -1.29 35.49 -24.61
CA THR A 342 -0.32 36.56 -24.44
C THR A 342 0.21 36.68 -23.01
N LYS A 343 -0.66 36.63 -22.01
CA LYS A 343 -0.27 36.70 -20.60
C LYS A 343 0.73 35.60 -20.20
N LYS A 344 0.43 34.33 -20.56
CA LYS A 344 1.34 33.22 -20.27
C LYS A 344 2.67 33.39 -21.00
N LEU A 345 2.63 33.94 -22.23
CA LEU A 345 3.86 34.22 -22.98
C LEU A 345 4.67 35.30 -22.29
N GLU A 346 4.07 36.41 -21.86
CA GLU A 346 4.74 37.48 -21.12
C GLU A 346 5.37 36.98 -19.81
N ASP A 347 4.65 36.18 -19.05
CA ASP A 347 5.10 35.63 -17.75
C ASP A 347 6.34 34.72 -17.90
N ASN A 348 6.54 34.09 -19.08
CA ASN A 348 7.60 33.11 -19.35
C ASN A 348 8.63 33.60 -20.39
N ASN A 349 8.56 34.87 -20.83
CA ASN A 349 9.43 35.44 -21.81
C ASN A 349 10.39 36.49 -21.20
N ASN A 350 11.66 36.41 -21.56
CA ASN A 350 12.63 37.47 -21.33
C ASN A 350 13.14 37.99 -22.67
N PRO A 351 12.64 39.15 -23.19
CA PRO A 351 13.04 39.65 -24.50
C PRO A 351 14.52 40.06 -24.58
N ASN A 352 15.22 40.19 -23.46
CA ASN A 352 16.64 40.58 -23.43
C ASN A 352 17.59 39.37 -23.26
N SER A 353 17.09 38.15 -23.28
CA SER A 353 17.91 36.97 -23.02
C SER A 353 17.35 35.74 -23.72
N MET A 354 18.22 34.82 -24.14
CA MET A 354 17.86 33.48 -24.55
C MET A 354 17.56 32.54 -23.35
N GLU A 355 17.83 32.99 -22.13
CA GLU A 355 17.42 32.34 -20.90
C GLU A 355 15.93 32.58 -20.62
N SER A 356 15.11 32.11 -21.52
CA SER A 356 13.66 32.27 -21.56
C SER A 356 13.04 30.92 -21.86
N ASP A 357 11.87 30.63 -21.30
CA ASP A 357 11.14 29.37 -21.58
C ASP A 357 10.44 29.40 -22.95
N ILE A 358 10.49 30.55 -23.63
CA ILE A 358 9.95 30.73 -24.97
C ILE A 358 10.93 31.49 -25.85
N VAL A 359 11.23 30.96 -27.03
CA VAL A 359 12.21 31.48 -27.96
C VAL A 359 11.75 31.31 -29.39
N ALA A 360 12.33 32.05 -30.34
CA ALA A 360 12.17 31.76 -31.76
C ALA A 360 13.43 31.08 -32.33
N LYS A 361 13.27 30.36 -33.43
CA LYS A 361 14.35 29.69 -34.15
C LYS A 361 14.07 29.67 -35.64
N LEU A 362 15.10 29.86 -36.44
CA LEU A 362 15.02 29.75 -37.89
C LEU A 362 14.92 28.28 -38.29
N LYS A 363 13.84 27.93 -38.98
CA LYS A 363 13.62 26.57 -39.50
C LYS A 363 14.48 26.34 -40.76
N THR A 364 14.65 25.08 -41.12
CA THR A 364 15.33 24.68 -42.39
C THR A 364 14.61 25.21 -43.63
N THR A 365 13.32 25.51 -43.51
CA THR A 365 12.51 26.15 -44.57
C THR A 365 12.81 27.61 -44.79
N GLY A 366 13.63 28.25 -43.96
CA GLY A 366 13.92 29.69 -44.00
C GLY A 366 12.93 30.57 -43.26
N GLU A 367 11.93 30.00 -42.60
CA GLU A 367 10.96 30.71 -41.76
C GLU A 367 11.33 30.59 -40.29
N TYR A 368 10.91 31.56 -39.47
CA TYR A 368 11.04 31.47 -38.03
C TYR A 368 9.86 30.71 -37.41
N GLY A 369 10.14 29.80 -36.48
CA GLY A 369 9.14 29.18 -35.59
C GLY A 369 9.32 29.64 -34.17
N VAL A 370 8.27 29.58 -33.37
CA VAL A 370 8.34 29.84 -31.93
C VAL A 370 8.28 28.54 -31.17
N TYR A 371 9.15 28.35 -30.17
CA TYR A 371 9.35 27.11 -29.43
C TYR A 371 9.34 27.36 -27.93
N GLU A 372 8.66 26.51 -27.22
CA GLU A 372 8.72 26.39 -25.78
C GLU A 372 9.93 25.53 -25.41
N LYS A 373 10.77 25.96 -24.48
CA LYS A 373 11.75 25.13 -23.79
C LYS A 373 11.07 24.43 -22.64
N TYR A 374 10.47 23.28 -22.93
CA TYR A 374 9.68 22.53 -21.94
C TYR A 374 10.59 21.80 -20.97
N ARG A 375 10.56 22.21 -19.68
CA ARG A 375 11.48 21.73 -18.63
C ARG A 375 10.83 20.81 -17.60
N LYS A 376 9.52 20.51 -17.74
CA LYS A 376 8.82 19.69 -16.76
C LYS A 376 9.34 18.26 -16.81
N GLY A 377 10.11 17.87 -15.78
CA GLY A 377 10.70 16.54 -15.62
C GLY A 377 9.73 15.46 -15.13
N THR A 378 8.44 15.79 -14.93
CA THR A 378 7.42 14.86 -14.45
C THR A 378 6.22 14.80 -15.38
N TYR A 379 5.48 13.70 -15.31
CA TYR A 379 4.24 13.50 -16.07
C TYR A 379 3.20 12.74 -15.25
N LYS A 380 1.91 12.93 -15.55
CA LYS A 380 0.83 12.15 -14.96
C LYS A 380 0.76 10.79 -15.62
N ALA A 381 0.75 9.72 -14.82
CA ALA A 381 0.54 8.37 -15.33
C ALA A 381 -0.79 8.30 -16.11
N LYS A 382 -0.78 7.63 -17.25
CA LYS A 382 -1.99 7.35 -18.04
C LYS A 382 -2.77 6.20 -17.40
N THR A 383 -3.99 5.96 -17.85
CA THR A 383 -4.87 4.89 -17.34
C THR A 383 -4.86 3.62 -18.21
N ILE A 384 -3.95 3.55 -19.19
CA ILE A 384 -3.69 2.37 -20.00
C ILE A 384 -2.17 2.14 -19.98
N TRP A 385 -1.76 1.00 -19.45
CA TRP A 385 -0.36 0.58 -19.34
C TRP A 385 -0.14 -0.65 -20.21
N TYR A 386 0.60 -0.48 -21.28
CA TYR A 386 0.85 -1.53 -22.27
C TYR A 386 2.24 -1.35 -22.88
N GLU A 387 2.80 -2.44 -23.42
CA GLU A 387 4.01 -2.44 -24.23
C GLU A 387 3.63 -2.38 -25.70
N ASP A 388 4.06 -1.36 -26.41
CA ASP A 388 3.62 -1.11 -27.79
C ASP A 388 4.34 -1.98 -28.83
N ASN A 389 3.53 -2.64 -29.68
CA ASN A 389 3.79 -2.99 -31.06
C ASN A 389 2.49 -2.84 -31.89
N ILE A 390 1.42 -2.29 -31.33
CA ILE A 390 0.07 -2.34 -31.94
C ILE A 390 -0.39 -0.96 -32.42
N ILE A 391 0.17 0.13 -31.93
CA ILE A 391 -0.34 1.49 -32.17
C ILE A 391 0.68 2.38 -32.92
N GLY A 392 1.88 1.90 -33.21
CA GLY A 392 2.95 2.67 -33.87
C GLY A 392 2.58 3.37 -35.18
N ASP A 393 1.51 2.91 -35.86
CA ASP A 393 1.07 3.49 -37.13
C ASP A 393 -0.10 4.51 -36.99
N LEU A 394 -0.62 4.74 -35.79
CA LEU A 394 -1.84 5.54 -35.58
C LEU A 394 -1.64 6.84 -34.78
N VAL A 395 -0.41 7.14 -34.34
CA VAL A 395 -0.16 8.27 -33.47
C VAL A 395 0.78 9.26 -34.11
N GLU A 396 0.33 10.51 -34.16
CA GLU A 396 1.17 11.62 -34.65
C GLU A 396 2.32 11.85 -33.66
N GLU A 397 3.51 12.19 -34.18
CA GLU A 397 4.80 12.34 -33.48
C GLU A 397 4.80 13.29 -32.25
N ASP A 398 3.71 13.98 -31.97
CA ASP A 398 3.60 14.99 -30.89
C ASP A 398 2.94 14.49 -29.60
N ASP A 399 2.38 13.28 -29.58
CA ASP A 399 1.83 12.72 -28.35
C ASP A 399 2.92 11.93 -27.62
N ASP A 400 3.23 12.32 -26.39
CA ASP A 400 4.10 11.58 -25.45
C ASP A 400 3.54 10.17 -25.21
N ILE A 401 3.76 9.25 -26.16
CA ILE A 401 3.43 7.86 -26.02
C ILE A 401 4.60 7.18 -25.33
N TRP A 402 4.36 6.85 -24.09
CA TRP A 402 5.31 6.11 -23.28
C TRP A 402 5.06 4.63 -23.52
N GLU A 403 6.02 3.96 -24.15
CA GLU A 403 6.08 2.50 -24.10
C GLU A 403 6.29 2.08 -22.64
N GLU A 404 5.32 1.37 -22.09
CA GLU A 404 5.41 0.83 -20.75
C GLU A 404 5.92 -0.60 -20.79
N THR A 405 7.20 -0.73 -21.14
CA THR A 405 7.89 -2.02 -21.11
C THR A 405 7.94 -2.55 -19.68
N GLY A 406 7.67 -3.85 -19.50
CA GLY A 406 7.82 -4.52 -18.21
C GLY A 406 6.56 -4.66 -17.36
N VAL A 407 5.39 -4.17 -17.78
CA VAL A 407 4.12 -4.36 -17.04
C VAL A 407 3.49 -5.74 -17.26
N ILE A 408 3.94 -6.51 -18.24
CA ILE A 408 3.35 -7.77 -18.68
C ILE A 408 3.63 -8.87 -17.66
N THR A 409 2.62 -9.66 -17.29
CA THR A 409 2.75 -10.75 -16.30
C THR A 409 3.83 -11.78 -16.65
N GLU A 410 4.07 -12.07 -17.94
CA GLU A 410 5.18 -12.95 -18.38
C GLU A 410 6.55 -12.43 -17.93
N GLN A 411 6.71 -11.13 -17.73
CA GLN A 411 7.95 -10.53 -17.23
C GLN A 411 8.21 -10.93 -15.76
N GLY A 412 7.17 -10.99 -14.92
CA GLY A 412 7.31 -11.43 -13.53
C GLY A 412 7.88 -12.86 -13.42
N SER A 413 7.45 -13.78 -14.28
CA SER A 413 8.02 -15.14 -14.32
C SER A 413 9.49 -15.16 -14.78
N LYS A 414 9.87 -14.28 -15.73
CA LYS A 414 11.27 -14.14 -16.14
C LYS A 414 12.12 -13.55 -15.00
N GLU A 415 11.59 -12.61 -14.24
CA GLU A 415 12.27 -12.04 -13.08
C GLU A 415 12.54 -13.09 -12.00
N LEU A 416 11.56 -13.96 -11.67
CA LEU A 416 11.78 -15.11 -10.80
C LEU A 416 12.87 -16.05 -11.33
N GLY A 417 12.95 -16.22 -12.64
CA GLY A 417 14.01 -17.00 -13.29
C GLY A 417 15.41 -16.47 -13.03
N LEU A 418 15.57 -15.15 -12.80
CA LEU A 418 16.85 -14.54 -12.43
C LEU A 418 17.34 -14.94 -11.02
N TYR A 419 16.46 -15.52 -10.22
CA TYR A 419 16.69 -16.00 -8.86
C TYR A 419 16.69 -17.54 -8.76
N ASP A 420 16.69 -18.26 -9.87
CA ASP A 420 16.51 -19.72 -9.93
C ASP A 420 15.16 -20.16 -9.31
N MET A 421 14.11 -19.33 -9.49
CA MET A 421 12.77 -19.50 -8.93
C MET A 421 11.67 -19.52 -10.01
N ALA A 422 12.01 -19.75 -11.29
CA ALA A 422 11.11 -19.58 -12.45
C ALA A 422 9.75 -20.32 -12.31
N GLU A 423 9.73 -21.43 -11.60
CA GLU A 423 8.55 -22.29 -11.43
C GLU A 423 8.06 -22.34 -9.97
N ALA A 424 8.60 -21.48 -9.09
CA ALA A 424 8.27 -21.46 -7.67
C ALA A 424 6.94 -20.76 -7.38
N PHE A 425 6.41 -19.97 -8.31
CA PHE A 425 5.15 -19.25 -8.13
C PHE A 425 4.44 -19.06 -9.48
N ASP A 426 3.12 -19.30 -9.50
CA ASP A 426 2.29 -19.09 -10.70
C ASP A 426 1.93 -17.61 -10.83
N PHE A 427 2.17 -17.02 -12.01
CA PHE A 427 1.76 -15.66 -12.39
C PHE A 427 2.22 -14.52 -11.43
N PRO A 428 3.52 -14.43 -11.07
CA PRO A 428 4.00 -13.34 -10.26
C PRO A 428 3.85 -12.00 -11.00
N LYS A 429 3.50 -10.95 -10.30
CA LYS A 429 3.48 -9.61 -10.89
C LYS A 429 4.90 -9.13 -11.21
N PRO A 430 5.09 -8.37 -12.29
CA PRO A 430 6.40 -7.81 -12.61
C PRO A 430 6.79 -6.70 -11.64
N THR A 431 8.06 -6.67 -11.25
CA THR A 431 8.61 -5.68 -10.32
C THR A 431 8.44 -4.24 -10.83
N TYR A 432 8.57 -4.02 -12.14
CA TYR A 432 8.35 -2.72 -12.77
C TYR A 432 6.95 -2.16 -12.53
N LEU A 433 5.90 -2.98 -12.69
CA LEU A 433 4.51 -2.60 -12.43
C LEU A 433 4.35 -2.10 -10.98
N ILE A 434 4.91 -2.86 -10.04
CA ILE A 434 4.78 -2.53 -8.62
C ILE A 434 5.58 -1.28 -8.26
N LYS A 435 6.79 -1.10 -8.79
CA LYS A 435 7.57 0.13 -8.62
C LYS A 435 6.78 1.36 -9.07
N LYS A 436 6.15 1.28 -10.24
CA LYS A 436 5.32 2.35 -10.78
C LYS A 436 4.14 2.69 -9.86
N VAL A 437 3.44 1.67 -9.34
CA VAL A 437 2.37 1.86 -8.34
C VAL A 437 2.90 2.57 -7.10
N MET A 438 4.06 2.15 -6.59
CA MET A 438 4.66 2.72 -5.38
C MET A 438 5.12 4.17 -5.57
N GLN A 439 5.67 4.51 -6.73
CA GLN A 439 6.04 5.87 -7.07
C GLN A 439 4.82 6.81 -7.18
N ILE A 440 3.71 6.31 -7.75
CA ILE A 440 2.45 7.07 -7.84
C ILE A 440 1.78 7.22 -6.47
N GLY A 441 1.78 6.16 -5.65
CA GLY A 441 1.03 6.08 -4.40
C GLY A 441 1.77 6.60 -3.17
N GLY A 442 3.10 6.71 -3.20
CA GLY A 442 3.88 7.07 -2.02
C GLY A 442 5.15 7.85 -2.32
N ASN A 443 5.76 8.41 -1.29
CA ASN A 443 7.00 9.16 -1.33
C ASN A 443 8.19 8.27 -0.93
N GLU A 444 9.39 8.83 -0.93
CA GLU A 444 10.66 8.15 -0.66
C GLU A 444 10.83 7.66 0.80
N ASP A 445 9.99 8.10 1.72
CA ASP A 445 10.01 7.74 3.15
C ASP A 445 8.72 7.03 3.61
N SER A 446 7.82 6.70 2.69
CA SER A 446 6.48 6.20 2.99
C SER A 446 6.47 4.76 3.50
N LEU A 447 5.46 4.45 4.32
CA LEU A 447 5.11 3.09 4.70
C LEU A 447 4.13 2.50 3.70
N PHE A 448 4.48 1.32 3.17
CA PHE A 448 3.68 0.51 2.26
C PHE A 448 3.17 -0.75 2.95
N VAL A 449 2.02 -1.24 2.51
CA VAL A 449 1.47 -2.52 2.98
C VAL A 449 1.02 -3.35 1.78
N ASP A 450 1.34 -4.64 1.82
CA ASP A 450 0.83 -5.66 0.91
C ASP A 450 0.39 -6.89 1.71
N PHE A 451 -0.93 -7.07 1.85
CA PHE A 451 -1.46 -8.19 2.62
C PHE A 451 -1.95 -9.37 1.76
N PHE A 452 -1.56 -9.38 0.48
CA PHE A 452 -1.60 -10.51 -0.45
C PHE A 452 -0.25 -10.66 -1.14
N SER A 453 0.82 -10.78 -0.36
CA SER A 453 2.20 -10.64 -0.81
C SER A 453 2.63 -11.67 -1.88
N GLY A 454 1.99 -12.85 -1.91
CA GLY A 454 2.30 -13.89 -2.88
C GLY A 454 3.78 -14.25 -2.90
N SER A 455 4.42 -13.99 -4.03
CA SER A 455 5.87 -14.19 -4.19
C SER A 455 6.73 -13.02 -3.69
N ALA A 456 6.18 -12.08 -2.91
CA ALA A 456 6.86 -10.90 -2.34
C ALA A 456 7.46 -9.92 -3.38
N THR A 457 6.83 -9.77 -4.54
CA THR A 457 7.25 -8.79 -5.57
C THR A 457 7.28 -7.37 -5.02
N SER A 458 6.33 -7.01 -4.16
CA SER A 458 6.22 -5.69 -3.54
C SER A 458 7.43 -5.35 -2.67
N THR A 459 7.93 -6.33 -1.91
CA THR A 459 9.13 -6.14 -1.07
C THR A 459 10.38 -5.94 -1.93
N GLU A 460 10.57 -6.75 -2.97
CA GLU A 460 11.65 -6.56 -3.94
C GLU A 460 11.58 -5.18 -4.62
N ALA A 461 10.38 -4.75 -5.02
CA ALA A 461 10.17 -3.45 -5.67
C ALA A 461 10.59 -2.28 -4.76
N ILE A 462 10.25 -2.31 -3.47
CA ILE A 462 10.66 -1.30 -2.48
C ILE A 462 12.18 -1.28 -2.30
N MET A 463 12.80 -2.44 -2.11
CA MET A 463 14.26 -2.55 -1.95
C MET A 463 14.99 -1.99 -3.17
N SER A 464 14.50 -2.33 -4.37
CA SER A 464 15.08 -1.86 -5.62
C SER A 464 14.90 -0.34 -5.80
N LEU A 465 13.71 0.22 -5.56
CA LEU A 465 13.47 1.67 -5.60
C LEU A 465 14.38 2.42 -4.63
N ASN A 466 14.48 1.95 -3.38
CA ASN A 466 15.34 2.57 -2.38
C ASN A 466 16.83 2.53 -2.78
N SER A 467 17.26 1.47 -3.49
CA SER A 467 18.61 1.37 -4.04
C SER A 467 18.84 2.31 -5.23
N GLU A 468 17.81 2.60 -6.03
CA GLU A 468 17.88 3.45 -7.22
C GLU A 468 17.91 4.94 -6.86
N ASP A 469 17.10 5.36 -5.87
CA ASP A 469 16.90 6.77 -5.51
C ASP A 469 17.37 7.15 -4.10
N ASN A 470 18.01 6.23 -3.36
CA ASN A 470 18.40 6.36 -1.96
C ASN A 470 17.23 6.68 -1.02
N GLY A 471 16.05 6.21 -1.36
CA GLY A 471 14.84 6.33 -0.55
C GLY A 471 14.91 5.49 0.74
N LYS A 472 13.95 5.75 1.63
CA LYS A 472 13.78 5.07 2.92
C LYS A 472 12.36 4.53 3.06
N ARG A 473 11.78 4.08 1.94
CA ARG A 473 10.47 3.42 1.94
C ARG A 473 10.54 2.15 2.77
N LYS A 474 9.45 1.84 3.46
CA LYS A 474 9.28 0.67 4.31
C LYS A 474 8.09 -0.12 3.84
N ILE A 475 8.13 -1.43 4.01
CA ILE A 475 7.02 -2.30 3.66
C ILE A 475 6.69 -3.27 4.78
N ILE A 476 5.39 -3.50 4.98
CA ILE A 476 4.87 -4.62 5.75
C ILE A 476 4.12 -5.51 4.77
N ALA A 477 4.62 -6.73 4.58
CA ALA A 477 4.04 -7.73 3.69
C ALA A 477 3.49 -8.90 4.50
N ILE A 478 2.29 -9.39 4.14
CA ILE A 478 1.64 -10.51 4.81
C ILE A 478 1.35 -11.61 3.79
N GLN A 479 1.69 -12.86 4.12
CA GLN A 479 1.43 -14.02 3.29
C GLN A 479 0.89 -15.19 4.13
N LEU A 480 -0.19 -15.78 3.67
CA LEU A 480 -0.75 -17.00 4.26
C LEU A 480 0.24 -18.18 4.07
N PRO A 481 0.61 -18.90 5.14
CA PRO A 481 1.47 -20.09 5.06
C PRO A 481 0.67 -21.32 4.59
N GLU A 482 0.22 -21.31 3.32
CA GLU A 482 -0.51 -22.44 2.73
C GLU A 482 0.38 -23.70 2.72
N ASN A 483 -0.11 -24.80 3.29
CA ASN A 483 0.59 -26.08 3.33
C ASN A 483 0.60 -26.72 1.93
N LEU A 484 1.77 -26.81 1.33
CA LEU A 484 1.96 -27.30 -0.04
C LEU A 484 1.92 -28.84 -0.14
N ASP A 485 2.22 -29.58 0.94
CA ASP A 485 2.06 -31.03 0.94
C ASP A 485 0.58 -31.40 0.87
N THR A 486 -0.27 -30.76 1.68
CA THR A 486 -1.72 -30.93 1.62
C THR A 486 -2.27 -30.49 0.24
N LYS A 487 -1.77 -29.39 -0.30
CA LYS A 487 -2.12 -28.94 -1.67
C LYS A 487 -1.75 -29.98 -2.72
N TYR A 488 -0.55 -30.54 -2.62
CA TYR A 488 -0.07 -31.58 -3.53
C TYR A 488 -0.94 -32.85 -3.46
N GLU A 489 -1.35 -33.30 -2.27
CA GLU A 489 -2.22 -34.45 -2.10
C GLU A 489 -3.57 -34.27 -2.80
N ASN A 490 -4.17 -33.08 -2.65
CA ASN A 490 -5.50 -32.73 -3.16
C ASN A 490 -5.49 -32.25 -4.63
N ALA A 491 -4.34 -31.91 -5.17
CA ALA A 491 -4.21 -31.36 -6.52
C ALA A 491 -4.61 -32.33 -7.64
N GLY A 492 -5.18 -31.80 -8.70
CA GLY A 492 -5.50 -32.54 -9.92
C GLY A 492 -4.26 -32.92 -10.74
N LYS A 493 -4.45 -33.78 -11.77
CA LYS A 493 -3.34 -34.28 -12.61
C LYS A 493 -2.50 -33.19 -13.29
N THR A 494 -3.11 -32.06 -13.62
CA THR A 494 -2.45 -30.93 -14.28
C THR A 494 -1.75 -30.00 -13.30
N GLU A 495 -2.19 -29.95 -12.06
CA GLU A 495 -1.68 -29.09 -11.00
C GLU A 495 -0.54 -29.74 -10.20
N LYS A 496 -0.64 -31.07 -9.95
CA LYS A 496 0.38 -31.82 -9.20
C LYS A 496 1.82 -31.56 -9.66
N PRO A 497 2.14 -31.55 -10.97
CA PRO A 497 3.51 -31.29 -11.42
C PRO A 497 4.02 -29.90 -11.06
N LYS A 498 3.12 -28.90 -11.01
CA LYS A 498 3.49 -27.53 -10.63
C LYS A 498 3.80 -27.45 -9.15
N VAL A 499 2.88 -27.94 -8.29
CA VAL A 499 3.08 -27.96 -6.84
C VAL A 499 4.36 -28.74 -6.48
N ARG A 500 4.65 -29.85 -7.21
CA ARG A 500 5.88 -30.63 -7.00
C ARG A 500 7.14 -29.80 -7.23
N LYS A 501 7.17 -28.95 -8.26
CA LYS A 501 8.31 -28.07 -8.53
C LYS A 501 8.54 -27.05 -7.43
N VAL A 502 7.46 -26.51 -6.86
CA VAL A 502 7.56 -25.60 -5.70
C VAL A 502 8.11 -26.33 -4.49
N LEU A 503 7.66 -27.56 -4.21
CA LEU A 503 8.19 -28.40 -3.14
C LEU A 503 9.68 -28.70 -3.35
N ASP A 504 10.08 -29.14 -4.56
CA ASP A 504 11.48 -29.42 -4.91
C ASP A 504 12.37 -28.17 -4.74
N PHE A 505 11.84 -26.98 -5.06
CA PHE A 505 12.52 -25.72 -4.80
C PHE A 505 12.73 -25.46 -3.32
N LEU A 506 11.67 -25.59 -2.50
CA LEU A 506 11.75 -25.38 -1.05
C LEU A 506 12.67 -26.40 -0.37
N ASP A 507 12.64 -27.66 -0.81
CA ASP A 507 13.59 -28.70 -0.39
C ASP A 507 15.04 -28.27 -0.68
N SER A 508 15.32 -27.76 -1.88
CA SER A 508 16.64 -27.30 -2.30
C SER A 508 17.14 -26.10 -1.47
N ALA A 509 16.21 -25.25 -1.04
CA ALA A 509 16.47 -24.08 -0.18
C ALA A 509 16.49 -24.43 1.32
N ASN A 510 16.20 -25.68 1.68
CA ASN A 510 16.05 -26.15 3.08
C ASN A 510 15.00 -25.30 3.85
N ARG A 511 13.82 -25.11 3.23
CA ARG A 511 12.71 -24.36 3.79
C ARG A 511 11.49 -25.24 4.07
N PRO A 512 10.63 -24.85 5.02
CA PRO A 512 9.33 -25.49 5.22
C PRO A 512 8.48 -25.50 3.94
N HIS A 513 7.64 -26.51 3.79
CA HIS A 513 6.74 -26.68 2.64
C HIS A 513 5.49 -25.81 2.74
N THR A 514 5.69 -24.50 2.94
CA THR A 514 4.59 -23.53 2.98
C THR A 514 4.85 -22.37 2.01
N LEU A 515 3.78 -21.81 1.46
CA LEU A 515 3.84 -20.85 0.35
C LEU A 515 4.57 -19.55 0.71
N ASP A 516 4.47 -19.11 1.95
CA ASP A 516 5.13 -17.90 2.47
C ASP A 516 6.66 -17.96 2.32
N TYR A 517 7.26 -19.16 2.43
CA TYR A 517 8.72 -19.31 2.23
C TYR A 517 9.16 -19.14 0.78
N VAL A 518 8.27 -19.18 -0.20
CA VAL A 518 8.59 -18.77 -1.57
C VAL A 518 8.87 -17.27 -1.62
N GLY A 519 8.01 -16.46 -1.01
CA GLY A 519 8.21 -15.02 -0.88
C GLY A 519 9.45 -14.68 -0.04
N PHE A 520 9.63 -15.38 1.07
CA PHE A 520 10.81 -15.25 1.94
C PHE A 520 12.13 -15.46 1.17
N GLU A 521 12.23 -16.53 0.36
CA GLU A 521 13.40 -16.81 -0.48
C GLU A 521 13.60 -15.75 -1.57
N ARG A 522 12.52 -15.27 -2.19
CA ARG A 522 12.65 -14.18 -3.17
C ARG A 522 13.24 -12.93 -2.54
N ILE A 523 12.79 -12.53 -1.36
CA ILE A 523 13.32 -11.34 -0.66
C ILE A 523 14.83 -11.50 -0.44
N LEU A 524 15.28 -12.65 0.08
CA LEU A 524 16.70 -12.90 0.33
C LEU A 524 17.55 -12.84 -0.96
N ARG A 525 17.07 -13.47 -2.04
CA ARG A 525 17.80 -13.53 -3.32
C ARG A 525 17.81 -12.18 -4.03
N ALA A 526 16.70 -11.46 -3.98
CA ALA A 526 16.60 -10.10 -4.51
C ALA A 526 17.55 -9.14 -3.75
N ALA A 527 17.55 -9.19 -2.42
CA ALA A 527 18.44 -8.39 -1.58
C ALA A 527 19.92 -8.64 -1.91
N ALA A 528 20.30 -9.93 -2.05
CA ALA A 528 21.67 -10.31 -2.42
C ALA A 528 22.05 -9.74 -3.80
N LYS A 529 21.18 -9.83 -4.80
CA LYS A 529 21.42 -9.33 -6.15
C LYS A 529 21.50 -7.80 -6.20
N ILE A 530 20.61 -7.09 -5.49
CA ILE A 530 20.66 -5.62 -5.40
C ILE A 530 21.98 -5.18 -4.74
N LYS A 531 22.41 -5.87 -3.70
CA LYS A 531 23.69 -5.60 -3.02
C LYS A 531 24.90 -5.83 -3.92
N GLU A 532 24.86 -6.87 -4.77
CA GLU A 532 25.92 -7.14 -5.76
C GLU A 532 25.99 -6.03 -6.82
N GLN A 533 24.83 -5.51 -7.27
CA GLN A 533 24.76 -4.46 -8.26
C GLN A 533 25.15 -3.08 -7.72
N ASN A 534 24.94 -2.83 -6.44
CA ASN A 534 25.22 -1.56 -5.76
C ASN A 534 25.85 -1.79 -4.37
N SER A 535 27.12 -2.17 -4.36
CA SER A 535 27.86 -2.54 -3.13
C SER A 535 28.00 -1.39 -2.13
N ASP A 536 27.96 -0.15 -2.59
CA ASP A 536 28.16 1.06 -1.77
C ASP A 536 26.84 1.61 -1.21
N SER A 537 25.70 1.03 -1.59
CA SER A 537 24.39 1.45 -1.10
C SER A 537 24.20 1.18 0.39
N THR A 538 23.66 2.17 1.10
CA THR A 538 23.23 2.07 2.50
C THR A 538 21.76 1.67 2.65
N THR A 539 21.15 1.21 1.57
CA THR A 539 19.75 0.79 1.52
C THR A 539 19.47 -0.35 2.49
N ASP A 540 18.33 -0.26 3.18
CA ASP A 540 17.81 -1.37 3.98
C ASP A 540 17.36 -2.51 3.07
N LEU A 541 18.18 -3.55 2.95
CA LEU A 541 17.93 -4.77 2.19
C LEU A 541 17.56 -5.94 3.11
N GLY A 542 17.45 -5.71 4.41
CA GLY A 542 16.96 -6.68 5.38
C GLY A 542 15.44 -6.68 5.50
N PHE A 543 14.95 -7.62 6.30
CA PHE A 543 13.57 -7.65 6.77
C PHE A 543 13.48 -8.42 8.09
N LYS A 544 12.46 -8.11 8.89
CA LYS A 544 12.10 -8.89 10.07
C LYS A 544 10.97 -9.84 9.73
N HIS A 545 11.11 -11.06 10.22
CA HIS A 545 10.12 -12.12 10.00
C HIS A 545 9.36 -12.44 11.28
N TYR A 546 8.04 -12.57 11.13
CA TYR A 546 7.12 -12.94 12.20
C TYR A 546 6.10 -13.96 11.70
N THR A 547 5.66 -14.83 12.59
CA THR A 547 4.59 -15.80 12.31
C THR A 547 3.40 -15.52 13.22
N LEU A 548 2.18 -15.52 12.67
CA LEU A 548 0.96 -15.47 13.48
C LEU A 548 0.60 -16.89 13.90
N ALA A 549 0.52 -17.13 15.19
CA ALA A 549 0.18 -18.44 15.74
C ALA A 549 -1.15 -18.37 16.50
N GLU A 550 -2.03 -19.37 16.27
CA GLU A 550 -3.25 -19.54 17.03
C GLU A 550 -2.91 -19.98 18.47
N VAL A 551 -3.56 -19.38 19.44
CA VAL A 551 -3.48 -19.78 20.85
C VAL A 551 -4.42 -20.94 21.09
N SER A 552 -4.00 -21.94 21.87
CA SER A 552 -4.86 -23.09 22.14
C SER A 552 -6.16 -22.66 22.84
N GLN A 553 -7.31 -23.28 22.48
CA GLN A 553 -8.62 -22.96 23.06
C GLN A 553 -8.61 -23.04 24.60
N ASN A 554 -7.86 -23.97 25.16
CA ASN A 554 -7.68 -24.07 26.61
C ASN A 554 -7.02 -22.82 27.22
N THR A 555 -6.13 -22.16 26.50
CA THR A 555 -5.46 -20.95 26.95
C THR A 555 -6.39 -19.73 26.84
N LEU A 556 -7.19 -19.62 25.77
CA LEU A 556 -8.20 -18.57 25.58
C LEU A 556 -9.30 -18.63 26.65
N ASP A 557 -9.87 -19.83 26.91
CA ASP A 557 -10.90 -20.03 27.94
C ASP A 557 -10.45 -19.62 29.34
N LYS A 558 -9.15 -19.66 29.61
CA LYS A 558 -8.55 -19.24 30.89
C LYS A 558 -8.34 -17.74 30.99
N ILE A 559 -7.99 -17.10 29.87
CA ILE A 559 -7.87 -15.63 29.81
C ILE A 559 -9.23 -14.97 30.04
N GLU A 560 -10.31 -15.55 29.50
CA GLU A 560 -11.67 -15.07 29.70
C GLU A 560 -12.21 -15.31 31.12
N LYS A 561 -11.77 -16.38 31.79
CA LYS A 561 -12.26 -16.82 33.12
C LYS A 561 -11.26 -16.56 34.24
N PHE A 562 -10.47 -15.49 34.17
CA PHE A 562 -9.48 -15.19 35.20
C PHE A 562 -10.16 -15.01 36.57
N ASP A 563 -10.04 -16.05 37.43
CA ASP A 563 -10.49 -16.04 38.83
C ASP A 563 -9.27 -15.91 39.74
N ASN A 564 -9.20 -14.82 40.49
CA ASN A 564 -8.14 -14.51 41.46
C ASN A 564 -7.97 -15.56 42.58
N SER A 565 -8.86 -16.57 42.67
CA SER A 565 -8.89 -17.58 43.77
C SER A 565 -8.41 -18.97 43.34
N GLY A 566 -8.12 -19.22 42.07
CA GLY A 566 -7.73 -20.52 41.53
C GLY A 566 -6.22 -20.77 41.52
N PHE A 567 -5.76 -21.93 41.97
CA PHE A 567 -4.41 -22.43 41.72
C PHE A 567 -4.23 -22.64 40.21
N ILE A 568 -3.38 -21.88 39.55
CA ILE A 568 -3.06 -22.01 38.12
C ILE A 568 -2.10 -23.20 37.99
N THR A 569 -2.62 -24.35 37.53
CA THR A 569 -1.80 -25.54 37.21
C THR A 569 -1.68 -25.79 35.71
N ASP A 570 -2.12 -24.86 34.86
CA ASP A 570 -2.28 -25.08 33.43
C ASP A 570 -1.47 -24.10 32.58
N THR A 571 -1.06 -24.54 31.38
CA THR A 571 -0.25 -23.85 30.39
C THR A 571 -0.79 -22.46 30.05
N THR A 572 0.05 -21.44 30.16
CA THR A 572 -0.26 -20.06 29.79
C THR A 572 0.32 -19.74 28.41
N VAL A 573 -0.08 -18.60 27.80
CA VAL A 573 0.54 -18.11 26.54
C VAL A 573 2.08 -18.00 26.70
N TYR A 574 2.55 -17.63 27.91
CA TYR A 574 3.96 -17.59 28.22
C TYR A 574 4.60 -19.00 28.16
N ASP A 575 3.95 -20.03 28.71
CA ASP A 575 4.48 -21.40 28.71
C ASP A 575 4.46 -22.01 27.30
N GLU A 576 3.49 -21.63 26.47
CA GLU A 576 3.32 -22.13 25.09
C GLU A 576 4.31 -21.44 24.11
N PHE A 577 4.50 -20.13 24.21
CA PHE A 577 5.21 -19.33 23.22
C PHE A 577 6.44 -18.58 23.76
N GLY A 578 6.61 -18.47 25.06
CA GLY A 578 7.76 -17.79 25.70
C GLY A 578 7.70 -16.27 25.72
N THR A 579 8.72 -15.67 26.33
CA THR A 579 8.80 -14.22 26.59
C THR A 579 8.82 -13.38 25.32
N ALA A 580 9.53 -13.81 24.28
CA ALA A 580 9.71 -13.04 23.05
C ALA A 580 8.35 -12.81 22.33
N THR A 581 7.52 -13.83 22.26
CA THR A 581 6.19 -13.77 21.65
C THR A 581 5.25 -12.85 22.43
N VAL A 582 5.19 -13.02 23.76
CA VAL A 582 4.34 -12.17 24.62
C VAL A 582 4.77 -10.71 24.51
N LEU A 583 6.07 -10.44 24.58
CA LEU A 583 6.62 -9.10 24.47
C LEU A 583 6.30 -8.48 23.11
N THR A 584 6.54 -9.19 22.01
CA THR A 584 6.27 -8.69 20.65
C THR A 584 4.79 -8.38 20.44
N THR A 585 3.89 -9.28 20.87
CA THR A 585 2.45 -9.08 20.77
C THR A 585 2.01 -7.85 21.56
N TRP A 586 2.49 -7.69 22.79
CA TRP A 586 2.14 -6.52 23.61
C TRP A 586 2.72 -5.23 23.05
N LEU A 587 3.94 -5.22 22.53
CA LEU A 587 4.53 -4.04 21.89
C LEU A 587 3.68 -3.55 20.71
N VAL A 588 3.24 -4.46 19.85
CA VAL A 588 2.37 -4.12 18.73
C VAL A 588 1.02 -3.58 19.24
N HIS A 589 0.42 -4.19 20.27
CA HIS A 589 -0.84 -3.75 20.85
C HIS A 589 -0.73 -2.40 21.58
N ASP A 590 0.42 -2.09 22.15
CA ASP A 590 0.70 -0.82 22.82
C ASP A 590 1.22 0.28 21.87
N ASN A 591 1.07 0.08 20.57
CA ASN A 591 1.41 1.07 19.53
C ASN A 591 2.92 1.31 19.33
N TYR A 592 3.76 0.31 19.63
CA TYR A 592 5.19 0.37 19.36
C TYR A 592 5.58 -0.26 18.01
N GLY A 593 4.69 -1.02 17.38
CA GLY A 593 4.92 -1.69 16.10
C GLY A 593 5.90 -2.86 16.19
N PHE A 594 6.32 -3.34 15.02
CA PHE A 594 7.16 -4.54 14.88
C PHE A 594 8.67 -4.29 15.03
N VAL A 595 9.12 -3.05 14.87
CA VAL A 595 10.56 -2.73 14.75
C VAL A 595 11.15 -2.04 15.98
N ASN A 596 10.34 -1.76 16.97
CA ASN A 596 10.80 -1.09 18.19
C ASN A 596 11.66 -1.99 19.06
N LYS A 597 12.65 -1.40 19.73
CA LYS A 597 13.57 -2.09 20.63
C LYS A 597 13.28 -1.70 22.07
N CYS A 598 13.11 -2.71 22.92
CA CYS A 598 13.06 -2.52 24.36
C CYS A 598 14.45 -2.63 24.97
N GLU A 599 14.73 -1.83 25.98
CA GLU A 599 15.89 -1.98 26.85
C GLU A 599 15.64 -3.10 27.86
N MET A 600 16.49 -4.11 27.91
CA MET A 600 16.45 -5.11 28.98
C MET A 600 17.00 -4.48 30.27
N VAL A 601 16.24 -4.55 31.35
CA VAL A 601 16.58 -4.02 32.66
C VAL A 601 16.52 -5.13 33.69
N ASP A 602 17.60 -5.29 34.48
CA ASP A 602 17.62 -6.23 35.59
C ASP A 602 17.19 -5.56 36.91
N PHE A 603 16.28 -6.22 37.60
CA PHE A 603 15.80 -5.82 38.92
C PHE A 603 16.11 -6.92 39.94
N ALA A 604 17.33 -6.93 40.47
CA ALA A 604 17.80 -7.93 41.43
C ALA A 604 17.62 -9.39 40.96
N GLY A 605 18.01 -9.66 39.71
CA GLY A 605 17.92 -10.97 39.06
C GLY A 605 16.65 -11.21 38.29
N TYR A 606 15.67 -10.28 38.28
CA TYR A 606 14.47 -10.33 37.46
C TYR A 606 14.64 -9.46 36.21
N THR A 607 14.57 -10.09 35.04
CA THR A 607 14.63 -9.37 33.75
C THR A 607 13.29 -8.78 33.38
N ALA A 608 13.24 -7.48 33.13
CA ALA A 608 12.11 -6.75 32.61
C ALA A 608 12.50 -5.99 31.33
N TYR A 609 11.51 -5.54 30.56
CA TYR A 609 11.70 -4.88 29.28
C TYR A 609 11.13 -3.47 29.33
N TRP A 610 11.98 -2.47 29.12
CA TRP A 610 11.58 -1.07 29.15
C TRP A 610 11.49 -0.53 27.74
N CYS A 611 10.30 -0.08 27.34
CA CYS A 611 10.07 0.57 26.07
C CYS A 611 9.43 1.93 26.31
N GLU A 612 10.17 3.00 26.12
CA GLU A 612 9.73 4.39 26.33
C GLU A 612 8.99 4.63 27.67
N ASN A 613 7.64 4.59 27.64
CA ASN A 613 6.79 4.83 28.81
C ASN A 613 6.25 3.55 29.45
N HIS A 614 6.46 2.38 28.84
CA HIS A 614 5.98 1.09 29.33
C HIS A 614 7.11 0.23 29.89
N LEU A 615 6.81 -0.52 30.92
CA LEU A 615 7.70 -1.51 31.50
C LEU A 615 6.95 -2.85 31.53
N TYR A 616 7.49 -3.83 30.82
CA TYR A 616 6.91 -5.16 30.68
C TYR A 616 7.56 -6.13 31.66
N LEU A 617 6.72 -6.72 32.51
CA LEU A 617 7.08 -7.73 33.50
C LEU A 617 6.47 -9.06 33.04
N ILE A 618 7.16 -9.82 32.22
CA ILE A 618 6.61 -11.00 31.53
C ILE A 618 7.07 -12.28 32.22
N ASN A 619 8.33 -12.32 32.68
CA ASN A 619 8.91 -13.50 33.27
C ASN A 619 8.19 -13.88 34.57
N PRO A 620 7.99 -15.18 34.88
CA PRO A 620 7.44 -15.61 36.16
C PRO A 620 8.41 -15.31 37.32
N GLU A 621 7.94 -15.52 38.55
CA GLU A 621 8.73 -15.48 39.77
C GLU A 621 9.34 -14.11 40.14
N LEU A 622 8.53 -13.04 40.11
CA LEU A 622 8.91 -11.71 40.56
C LEU A 622 9.15 -11.71 42.09
N SER A 623 10.43 -11.70 42.53
CA SER A 623 10.80 -11.77 43.95
C SER A 623 10.51 -10.43 44.67
N GLU A 624 10.46 -10.49 46.04
CA GLU A 624 10.31 -9.28 46.85
C GLU A 624 11.50 -8.30 46.66
N GLU A 625 12.69 -8.80 46.46
CA GLU A 625 13.90 -8.02 46.18
C GLU A 625 13.78 -7.30 44.85
N ALA A 626 13.28 -7.99 43.82
CA ALA A 626 13.02 -7.42 42.51
C ALA A 626 11.93 -6.32 42.57
N ILE A 627 10.86 -6.53 43.31
CA ILE A 627 9.81 -5.52 43.55
C ILE A 627 10.39 -4.27 44.24
N LYS A 628 11.23 -4.44 45.24
CA LYS A 628 11.89 -3.31 45.95
C LYS A 628 12.83 -2.53 45.01
N ALA A 629 13.58 -3.24 44.15
CA ALA A 629 14.43 -2.61 43.13
C ALA A 629 13.63 -1.85 42.08
N LEU A 630 12.56 -2.45 41.58
CA LEU A 630 11.61 -1.88 40.63
C LEU A 630 11.03 -0.56 41.15
N VAL A 631 10.47 -0.57 42.38
CA VAL A 631 9.86 0.61 42.99
C VAL A 631 10.85 1.77 43.10
N LYS A 632 12.12 1.50 43.45
CA LYS A 632 13.17 2.53 43.50
C LYS A 632 13.44 3.18 42.14
N VAL A 633 13.45 2.39 41.05
CA VAL A 633 13.72 2.91 39.71
C VAL A 633 12.54 3.72 39.19
N ILE A 634 11.31 3.21 39.34
CA ILE A 634 10.09 3.91 38.93
C ILE A 634 9.98 5.24 39.67
N THR A 635 10.17 5.24 41.00
CA THR A 635 10.12 6.47 41.81
C THR A 635 11.15 7.51 41.34
N LYS A 636 12.37 7.09 41.01
CA LYS A 636 13.41 7.97 40.45
C LYS A 636 13.05 8.54 39.07
N LYS A 637 12.43 7.75 38.18
CA LYS A 637 12.01 8.23 36.84
C LYS A 637 10.84 9.21 36.93
N ILE A 638 9.87 8.95 37.79
CA ILE A 638 8.74 9.88 38.06
C ILE A 638 9.27 11.20 38.60
N ALA A 639 10.15 11.17 39.61
CA ALA A 639 10.74 12.39 40.19
C ALA A 639 11.60 13.19 39.19
N LYS A 640 12.18 12.54 38.15
CA LYS A 640 12.87 13.24 37.06
C LYS A 640 11.90 13.91 36.07
N LYS A 641 10.74 13.31 35.81
CA LYS A 641 9.70 13.92 34.94
C LYS A 641 9.08 15.15 35.59
N ASP A 642 8.81 15.08 36.89
CA ASP A 642 8.23 16.23 37.66
C ASP A 642 9.20 17.42 37.73
N ASN A 643 10.52 17.18 37.72
CA ASN A 643 11.52 18.25 37.69
C ASN A 643 11.77 18.84 36.29
N CYS A 644 11.26 18.21 35.20
CA CYS A 644 11.37 18.74 33.85
C CYS A 644 10.18 19.62 33.44
N CYS A 645 9.10 19.61 34.23
CA CYS A 645 7.92 20.46 34.00
C CYS A 645 7.96 21.81 34.74
N THR A 646 9.10 22.15 35.37
CA THR A 646 9.30 23.41 36.10
C THR A 646 10.49 24.23 35.58
N CYS A 647 10.75 24.18 34.26
CA CYS A 647 11.65 25.15 33.60
C CYS A 647 11.00 25.71 32.35
#